data_ae14f7da55470c533e777d7103a2db54
#
_entry.id   ae14f7da55470c533e777d7103a2db54
#
_cell.length_a   1.000
_cell.length_b   1.000
_cell.length_c   1.000
_cell.angle_alpha   90.00
_cell.angle_beta   90.00
_cell.angle_gamma   90.00
#
_symmetry.space_group_name_H-M   'P 1'
#
loop_
_entity.id
_entity.type
_entity.pdbx_description
1 polymer ?
#
loop_
_entity_poly.entity_id
_entity_poly.type
_entity_poly.pdbx_seq_one_letter_code
_entity_poly.pdbx_strand_id
1 'polypeptide(L)'
;MLVSALTWGDILGCLRSVAAFAAVLLAPGYCAAWACNLLGFRTRALGERLAWAVALSFGCMTIVSVLLAKYISLAAVCWLAGICAIAFVGIMAREAWPSRHSSVLANKWRLIGTGIAVAWILFAIIELVDVGVYGRLYFSVTVFDHALRTAFVDAVLRTGVPPANPLFWPGHAAPMRYYYFWYVLTAAAARLGSATARQAMIASVAWAGFGLAATLDLYCRHFLASAPERGSGTPHLAIRSHPSRETTPRWMGRPPRLAVALALLTVTGLDILPVLVKALLRMPTDGDMEWWSAAQVSSWMDSLLWVPHHVAGLVCCLLGFLLVWMSKGLSRSRRAGCGLIAGLSFASAFGLSTWVAVAFAMMMAAWMVWAIVWERGSRSRVPVLLLAGVVAAVALLPYLAELRGEASATNAVLANGVTSPDGKASIANDGTHLLRFGVRHIIPADSVQGIGWVARLAEVHPAAEDAGVGLVLLLPGYFVELGFYGLVLLAALWAMRRRRLDEAARTALLLAVAGLAVSTFLRSTIVENNDFAMRSILIAQFFLLLLAVVWWEGGLGETKRFLRGAMLAMAWIGLAGSVYQVVTLRIYLPLEERLGRPEVSGLAERALALRQGFDAMRPRVARNAVVQYNTEQPGEFFYLAEVMQAGRQMALATPGCGAAFGGDVRDCKAVEQGVARLFSMHSSPDLSPEITSSGASPDAKGRDTAQGRALSAAEARDQCGRLAVSYLVATRWDAVWSDPRAWVWTLPAVSDTGEVRVLDCAAPTR
;
A
#
# COMPACT_ATOMS: atom_id res chain seq x y z
N MET A 1 -0.13 3.27 35.17
CA MET A 1 0.48 3.41 33.83
C MET A 1 -0.61 3.73 32.82
N LEU A 2 -0.50 4.86 32.11
CA LEU A 2 -1.51 5.30 31.14
C LEU A 2 -1.63 4.36 29.93
N VAL A 3 -0.52 3.76 29.48
CA VAL A 3 -0.44 2.90 28.28
C VAL A 3 -0.28 1.44 28.70
N SER A 4 -1.02 0.54 28.05
CA SER A 4 -1.04 -0.90 28.37
C SER A 4 0.26 -1.63 28.04
N ALA A 5 0.53 -2.74 28.72
CA ALA A 5 1.65 -3.64 28.45
C ALA A 5 1.60 -4.21 27.01
N LEU A 6 0.38 -4.39 26.46
CA LEU A 6 0.17 -4.84 25.06
C LEU A 6 0.80 -3.87 24.06
N THR A 7 0.56 -2.56 24.23
CA THR A 7 1.12 -1.52 23.34
C THR A 7 2.66 -1.51 23.39
N TRP A 8 3.26 -1.64 24.59
CA TRP A 8 4.71 -1.71 24.71
C TRP A 8 5.29 -2.98 24.07
N GLY A 9 4.59 -4.11 24.20
CA GLY A 9 4.92 -5.34 23.50
C GLY A 9 4.89 -5.19 21.98
N ASP A 10 3.89 -4.49 21.45
CA ASP A 10 3.77 -4.21 20.03
C ASP A 10 4.88 -3.27 19.53
N ILE A 11 5.19 -2.19 20.27
CA ILE A 11 6.31 -1.29 19.95
C ILE A 11 7.63 -2.07 19.85
N LEU A 12 7.93 -2.92 20.84
CA LEU A 12 9.15 -3.72 20.84
C LEU A 12 9.16 -4.72 19.67
N GLY A 13 8.03 -5.34 19.35
CA GLY A 13 7.89 -6.22 18.21
C GLY A 13 8.10 -5.50 16.87
N CYS A 14 7.58 -4.27 16.73
CA CYS A 14 7.83 -3.42 15.57
C CYS A 14 9.34 -3.09 15.44
N LEU A 15 10.01 -2.71 16.51
CA LEU A 15 11.45 -2.41 16.49
C LEU A 15 12.29 -3.63 16.09
N ARG A 16 11.97 -4.81 16.62
CA ARG A 16 12.62 -6.08 16.19
C ARG A 16 12.40 -6.35 14.71
N SER A 17 11.18 -6.10 14.23
CA SER A 17 10.85 -6.27 12.81
C SER A 17 11.59 -5.27 11.93
N VAL A 18 11.73 -3.99 12.35
CA VAL A 18 12.55 -2.99 11.64
C VAL A 18 13.99 -3.47 11.50
N ALA A 19 14.57 -4.02 12.56
CA ALA A 19 15.92 -4.59 12.54
C ALA A 19 16.01 -5.82 11.62
N ALA A 20 15.00 -6.72 11.66
CA ALA A 20 14.93 -7.88 10.78
C ALA A 20 14.82 -7.51 9.30
N PHE A 21 14.07 -6.48 8.99
CA PHE A 21 13.99 -5.94 7.62
C PHE A 21 15.35 -5.45 7.09
N ALA A 22 16.27 -4.98 7.95
CA ALA A 22 17.61 -4.62 7.49
C ALA A 22 18.35 -5.83 6.89
N ALA A 23 18.15 -7.03 7.44
CA ALA A 23 18.69 -8.25 6.86
C ALA A 23 18.04 -8.59 5.50
N VAL A 24 16.77 -8.23 5.29
CA VAL A 24 16.00 -8.53 4.06
C VAL A 24 16.18 -7.45 3.00
N LEU A 25 16.12 -6.15 3.37
CA LEU A 25 16.03 -5.02 2.44
C LEU A 25 17.26 -4.09 2.42
N LEU A 26 18.35 -4.43 3.09
CA LEU A 26 19.61 -3.69 3.01
C LEU A 26 20.80 -4.61 2.73
N ALA A 27 20.98 -5.64 3.53
CA ALA A 27 22.17 -6.47 3.50
C ALA A 27 22.37 -7.19 2.14
N PRO A 28 21.36 -7.79 1.50
CA PRO A 28 21.55 -8.50 0.23
C PRO A 28 22.01 -7.58 -0.89
N GLY A 29 21.38 -6.41 -1.05
CA GLY A 29 21.75 -5.43 -2.06
C GLY A 29 23.14 -4.86 -1.84
N TYR A 30 23.54 -4.65 -0.57
CA TYR A 30 24.90 -4.22 -0.23
C TYR A 30 25.93 -5.28 -0.61
N CYS A 31 25.73 -6.53 -0.21
CA CYS A 31 26.64 -7.63 -0.51
C CYS A 31 26.78 -7.85 -2.02
N ALA A 32 25.67 -7.88 -2.75
CA ALA A 32 25.67 -8.06 -4.20
C ALA A 32 26.40 -6.91 -4.92
N ALA A 33 26.07 -5.66 -4.58
CA ALA A 33 26.71 -4.49 -5.18
C ALA A 33 28.20 -4.40 -4.83
N TRP A 34 28.56 -4.77 -3.61
CA TRP A 34 29.97 -4.80 -3.18
C TRP A 34 30.76 -5.90 -3.89
N ALA A 35 30.21 -7.12 -3.99
CA ALA A 35 30.86 -8.25 -4.67
C ALA A 35 31.13 -7.95 -6.14
N CYS A 36 30.12 -7.48 -6.87
CA CYS A 36 30.22 -7.16 -8.31
C CYS A 36 30.86 -5.79 -8.60
N ASN A 37 31.17 -4.98 -7.57
CA ASN A 37 31.56 -3.58 -7.70
C ASN A 37 30.67 -2.80 -8.71
N LEU A 38 29.36 -2.98 -8.56
CA LEU A 38 28.35 -2.45 -9.48
C LEU A 38 28.50 -0.93 -9.63
N LEU A 39 28.69 -0.44 -10.86
CA LEU A 39 28.85 0.98 -11.16
C LEU A 39 29.90 1.70 -10.27
N GLY A 40 30.95 1.00 -9.84
CA GLY A 40 31.99 1.55 -8.96
C GLY A 40 31.58 1.64 -7.50
N PHE A 41 30.71 0.75 -7.04
CA PHE A 41 30.11 0.78 -5.68
C PHE A 41 31.13 0.95 -4.55
N ARG A 42 32.27 0.23 -4.62
CA ARG A 42 33.29 0.24 -3.56
C ARG A 42 33.98 1.61 -3.38
N THR A 43 33.95 2.47 -4.38
CA THR A 43 34.57 3.80 -4.35
C THR A 43 33.62 4.90 -3.95
N ARG A 44 32.33 4.60 -3.77
CA ARG A 44 31.30 5.57 -3.40
C ARG A 44 31.29 5.86 -1.91
N ALA A 45 30.80 7.03 -1.53
CA ALA A 45 30.59 7.41 -0.14
C ALA A 45 29.59 6.45 0.54
N LEU A 46 29.74 6.20 1.85
CA LEU A 46 28.90 5.24 2.59
C LEU A 46 27.41 5.51 2.44
N GLY A 47 26.96 6.79 2.55
CA GLY A 47 25.53 7.14 2.41
C GLY A 47 24.98 6.75 1.03
N GLU A 48 25.73 6.97 -0.03
CA GLU A 48 25.34 6.57 -1.38
C GLU A 48 25.34 5.06 -1.55
N ARG A 49 26.31 4.34 -0.94
CA ARG A 49 26.33 2.86 -0.92
C ARG A 49 25.11 2.29 -0.21
N LEU A 50 24.70 2.89 0.92
CA LEU A 50 23.48 2.48 1.63
C LEU A 50 22.23 2.72 0.79
N ALA A 51 22.12 3.88 0.10
CA ALA A 51 21.01 4.15 -0.80
C ALA A 51 20.94 3.13 -1.95
N TRP A 52 22.06 2.82 -2.61
CA TRP A 52 22.13 1.76 -3.62
C TRP A 52 21.76 0.39 -3.05
N ALA A 53 22.26 0.05 -1.85
CA ALA A 53 21.99 -1.23 -1.21
C ALA A 53 20.50 -1.45 -0.94
N VAL A 54 19.83 -0.43 -0.39
CA VAL A 54 18.38 -0.48 -0.15
C VAL A 54 17.63 -0.63 -1.47
N ALA A 55 17.87 0.24 -2.45
CA ALA A 55 17.17 0.19 -3.73
C ALA A 55 17.39 -1.16 -4.45
N LEU A 56 18.63 -1.68 -4.49
CA LEU A 56 18.94 -2.98 -5.09
C LEU A 56 18.29 -4.15 -4.35
N SER A 57 18.19 -4.08 -3.01
CA SER A 57 17.47 -5.10 -2.25
C SER A 57 15.98 -5.11 -2.62
N PHE A 58 15.34 -3.94 -2.72
CA PHE A 58 13.95 -3.85 -3.21
C PHE A 58 13.82 -4.47 -4.61
N GLY A 59 14.70 -4.09 -5.54
CA GLY A 59 14.61 -4.53 -6.92
C GLY A 59 14.92 -6.01 -7.14
N CYS A 60 15.90 -6.57 -6.45
CA CYS A 60 16.38 -7.93 -6.70
C CYS A 60 15.89 -8.93 -5.65
N MET A 61 16.00 -8.57 -4.34
CA MET A 61 15.67 -9.53 -3.28
C MET A 61 14.19 -9.88 -3.26
N THR A 62 13.31 -8.98 -3.71
CA THR A 62 11.87 -9.24 -3.77
C THR A 62 11.55 -10.44 -4.65
N ILE A 63 11.94 -10.42 -5.92
CA ILE A 63 11.68 -11.56 -6.84
C ILE A 63 12.43 -12.82 -6.41
N VAL A 64 13.68 -12.68 -5.93
CA VAL A 64 14.49 -13.80 -5.42
C VAL A 64 13.80 -14.44 -4.21
N SER A 65 13.28 -13.65 -3.29
CA SER A 65 12.56 -14.17 -2.10
C SER A 65 11.31 -14.96 -2.48
N VAL A 66 10.56 -14.47 -3.46
CA VAL A 66 9.35 -15.16 -3.92
C VAL A 66 9.70 -16.49 -4.58
N LEU A 67 10.70 -16.52 -5.46
CA LEU A 67 11.16 -17.76 -6.10
C LEU A 67 11.71 -18.77 -5.09
N LEU A 68 12.53 -18.31 -4.12
CA LEU A 68 13.04 -19.17 -3.04
C LEU A 68 11.91 -19.69 -2.15
N ALA A 69 10.96 -18.82 -1.76
CA ALA A 69 9.84 -19.24 -0.92
C ALA A 69 8.93 -20.24 -1.64
N LYS A 70 8.73 -20.06 -2.96
CA LYS A 70 7.88 -20.93 -3.78
C LYS A 70 8.52 -22.31 -4.02
N TYR A 71 9.79 -22.36 -4.41
CA TYR A 71 10.43 -23.61 -4.85
C TYR A 71 11.20 -24.32 -3.73
N ILE A 72 11.53 -23.63 -2.65
CA ILE A 72 12.24 -24.21 -1.52
C ILE A 72 11.43 -24.01 -0.23
N SER A 73 11.47 -22.81 0.36
CA SER A 73 10.67 -22.45 1.56
C SER A 73 10.90 -21.01 1.99
N LEU A 74 10.00 -20.47 2.82
CA LEU A 74 10.22 -19.19 3.50
C LEU A 74 11.46 -19.22 4.43
N ALA A 75 11.83 -20.39 4.96
CA ALA A 75 13.05 -20.56 5.76
C ALA A 75 14.32 -20.28 4.93
N ALA A 76 14.34 -20.71 3.65
CA ALA A 76 15.47 -20.44 2.76
C ALA A 76 15.67 -18.93 2.53
N VAL A 77 14.59 -18.16 2.46
CA VAL A 77 14.64 -16.68 2.38
C VAL A 77 15.27 -16.11 3.65
N CYS A 78 14.85 -16.59 4.82
CA CYS A 78 15.42 -16.17 6.10
C CYS A 78 16.92 -16.52 6.21
N TRP A 79 17.33 -17.71 5.78
CA TRP A 79 18.73 -18.11 5.77
C TRP A 79 19.57 -17.22 4.84
N LEU A 80 19.09 -16.96 3.60
CA LEU A 80 19.78 -16.07 2.68
C LEU A 80 19.94 -14.67 3.29
N ALA A 81 18.87 -14.11 3.86
CA ALA A 81 18.91 -12.80 4.51
C ALA A 81 19.89 -12.77 5.67
N GLY A 82 19.92 -13.83 6.52
CA GLY A 82 20.84 -13.96 7.65
C GLY A 82 22.31 -14.04 7.20
N ILE A 83 22.61 -14.84 6.18
CA ILE A 83 23.96 -14.94 5.59
C ILE A 83 24.40 -13.58 5.05
N CYS A 84 23.53 -12.90 4.31
CA CYS A 84 23.82 -11.56 3.79
C CYS A 84 24.03 -10.54 4.93
N ALA A 85 23.26 -10.64 6.02
CA ALA A 85 23.43 -9.76 7.18
C ALA A 85 24.79 -9.95 7.86
N ILE A 86 25.21 -11.19 8.05
CA ILE A 86 26.55 -11.52 8.63
C ILE A 86 27.64 -10.99 7.70
N ALA A 87 27.54 -11.25 6.39
CA ALA A 87 28.50 -10.75 5.40
C ALA A 87 28.56 -9.21 5.38
N PHE A 88 27.40 -8.53 5.43
CA PHE A 88 27.30 -7.08 5.50
C PHE A 88 28.04 -6.51 6.73
N VAL A 89 27.80 -7.09 7.90
CA VAL A 89 28.49 -6.68 9.15
C VAL A 89 30.01 -6.90 9.03
N GLY A 90 30.44 -8.05 8.47
CA GLY A 90 31.85 -8.34 8.23
C GLY A 90 32.52 -7.34 7.27
N ILE A 91 31.84 -6.97 6.17
CA ILE A 91 32.33 -5.97 5.22
C ILE A 91 32.44 -4.60 5.92
N MET A 92 31.40 -4.20 6.66
CA MET A 92 31.39 -2.93 7.39
C MET A 92 32.49 -2.85 8.44
N ALA A 93 32.70 -3.92 9.22
CA ALA A 93 33.77 -4.00 10.22
C ALA A 93 35.16 -3.86 9.57
N ARG A 94 35.38 -4.57 8.44
CA ARG A 94 36.64 -4.48 7.69
C ARG A 94 36.91 -3.08 7.15
N GLU A 95 35.90 -2.39 6.66
CA GLU A 95 36.03 -1.02 6.09
C GLU A 95 36.16 0.06 7.17
N ALA A 96 35.59 -0.16 8.37
CA ALA A 96 35.69 0.76 9.49
C ALA A 96 37.08 0.75 10.18
N TRP A 97 37.81 -0.36 10.04
CA TRP A 97 39.12 -0.57 10.73
C TRP A 97 40.18 0.47 10.35
N PRO A 98 40.37 0.90 9.10
CA PRO A 98 41.38 1.88 8.74
C PRO A 98 40.97 3.36 8.92
N SER A 99 39.69 3.67 9.12
CA SER A 99 39.12 5.05 8.99
C SER A 99 38.91 5.77 10.32
N ARG A 100 39.71 5.53 11.36
CA ARG A 100 39.57 6.15 12.70
C ARG A 100 39.75 7.70 12.71
N HIS A 101 40.06 8.33 11.56
CA HIS A 101 40.21 9.77 11.43
C HIS A 101 39.11 10.38 10.52
N SER A 102 37.84 10.21 10.90
CA SER A 102 36.79 10.97 10.22
C SER A 102 36.72 12.41 10.75
N SER A 103 36.59 13.39 9.86
CA SER A 103 36.46 14.79 10.25
C SER A 103 35.18 15.02 11.10
N VAL A 104 35.23 15.94 12.04
CA VAL A 104 34.09 16.32 12.92
C VAL A 104 32.84 16.68 12.11
N LEU A 105 33.00 17.31 10.94
CA LEU A 105 31.91 17.64 10.00
C LEU A 105 31.23 16.41 9.40
N ALA A 106 31.98 15.37 9.02
CA ALA A 106 31.41 14.13 8.50
C ALA A 106 30.61 13.40 9.59
N ASN A 107 31.02 13.53 10.83
CA ASN A 107 30.32 12.94 11.98
C ASN A 107 28.98 13.66 12.27
N LYS A 108 28.90 14.98 12.11
CA LYS A 108 27.68 15.78 12.28
C LYS A 108 26.58 15.38 11.29
N TRP A 109 26.91 15.23 10.01
CA TRP A 109 25.94 14.83 8.99
C TRP A 109 25.47 13.38 9.15
N ARG A 110 26.33 12.48 9.62
CA ARG A 110 25.94 11.12 10.00
C ARG A 110 24.94 11.11 11.14
N LEU A 111 25.18 11.91 12.20
CA LEU A 111 24.27 12.07 13.33
C LEU A 111 22.89 12.61 12.90
N ILE A 112 22.86 13.64 12.04
CA ILE A 112 21.61 14.20 11.52
C ILE A 112 20.83 13.13 10.70
N GLY A 113 21.52 12.43 9.80
CA GLY A 113 20.88 11.37 8.99
C GLY A 113 20.35 10.22 9.84
N THR A 114 21.10 9.79 10.87
CA THR A 114 20.63 8.80 11.82
C THR A 114 19.43 9.30 12.63
N GLY A 115 19.46 10.55 13.09
CA GLY A 115 18.34 11.17 13.80
C GLY A 115 17.07 11.22 12.96
N ILE A 116 17.16 11.59 11.69
CA ILE A 116 16.01 11.58 10.76
C ILE A 116 15.49 10.15 10.56
N ALA A 117 16.37 9.16 10.39
CA ALA A 117 15.96 7.77 10.23
C ALA A 117 15.25 7.22 11.49
N VAL A 118 15.77 7.52 12.68
CA VAL A 118 15.14 7.15 13.95
C VAL A 118 13.79 7.86 14.11
N ALA A 119 13.73 9.15 13.82
CA ALA A 119 12.47 9.92 13.88
C ALA A 119 11.41 9.33 12.95
N TRP A 120 11.79 8.92 11.73
CA TRP A 120 10.89 8.27 10.79
C TRP A 120 10.38 6.90 11.29
N ILE A 121 11.27 6.07 11.85
CA ILE A 121 10.86 4.79 12.45
C ILE A 121 9.87 5.02 13.59
N LEU A 122 10.20 5.93 14.51
CA LEU A 122 9.34 6.24 15.65
C LEU A 122 8.00 6.81 15.20
N PHE A 123 8.01 7.70 14.21
CA PHE A 123 6.80 8.25 13.61
C PHE A 123 5.90 7.13 13.06
N ALA A 124 6.43 6.24 12.21
CA ALA A 124 5.64 5.15 11.63
C ALA A 124 5.07 4.20 12.70
N ILE A 125 5.84 3.92 13.77
CA ILE A 125 5.38 3.09 14.88
C ILE A 125 4.27 3.80 15.67
N ILE A 126 4.46 5.06 16.05
CA ILE A 126 3.49 5.82 16.85
C ILE A 126 2.17 5.99 16.09
N GLU A 127 2.27 6.22 14.77
CA GLU A 127 1.11 6.42 13.92
C GLU A 127 0.27 5.15 13.76
N LEU A 128 0.90 3.97 13.71
CA LEU A 128 0.25 2.74 13.29
C LEU A 128 0.03 1.71 14.40
N VAL A 129 0.75 1.82 15.52
CA VAL A 129 0.63 0.86 16.63
C VAL A 129 -0.74 1.00 17.30
N ASP A 130 -1.34 -0.12 17.70
CA ASP A 130 -2.61 -0.14 18.41
C ASP A 130 -2.39 0.30 19.87
N VAL A 131 -3.09 1.35 20.32
CA VAL A 131 -2.88 1.97 21.64
C VAL A 131 -3.93 1.53 22.63
N GLY A 132 -3.49 0.75 23.62
CA GLY A 132 -4.32 0.35 24.76
C GLY A 132 -4.26 1.36 25.90
N VAL A 133 -5.40 1.99 26.22
CA VAL A 133 -5.53 3.01 27.27
C VAL A 133 -6.88 2.84 27.99
N TYR A 134 -6.87 2.85 29.32
CA TYR A 134 -8.08 2.80 30.15
C TYR A 134 -9.08 1.67 29.79
N GLY A 135 -8.59 0.46 29.49
CA GLY A 135 -9.44 -0.66 29.13
C GLY A 135 -10.01 -0.61 27.70
N ARG A 136 -9.44 0.18 26.81
CA ARG A 136 -9.82 0.35 25.40
C ARG A 136 -8.60 0.20 24.51
N LEU A 137 -8.80 -0.25 23.24
CA LEU A 137 -7.77 -0.38 22.24
C LEU A 137 -8.13 0.44 21.01
N TYR A 138 -7.32 1.48 20.74
CA TYR A 138 -7.53 2.40 19.64
C TYR A 138 -6.61 2.09 18.47
N PHE A 139 -7.19 1.92 17.29
CA PHE A 139 -6.49 1.77 16.02
C PHE A 139 -6.25 3.12 15.35
N SER A 140 -5.25 3.18 14.46
CA SER A 140 -5.21 4.20 13.40
C SER A 140 -6.30 3.91 12.35
N VAL A 141 -6.84 4.92 11.68
CA VAL A 141 -7.82 4.75 10.59
C VAL A 141 -7.28 3.84 9.49
N THR A 142 -5.97 3.79 9.28
CA THR A 142 -5.30 2.88 8.33
C THR A 142 -5.59 1.40 8.57
N VAL A 143 -6.24 1.04 9.68
CA VAL A 143 -6.65 -0.35 9.98
C VAL A 143 -7.53 -0.95 8.88
N PHE A 144 -8.30 -0.15 8.15
CA PHE A 144 -9.08 -0.59 7.00
C PHE A 144 -8.26 -1.45 6.03
N ASP A 145 -7.12 -0.95 5.65
CA ASP A 145 -6.23 -1.63 4.73
C ASP A 145 -5.27 -2.60 5.44
N HIS A 146 -4.77 -2.19 6.61
CA HIS A 146 -3.76 -2.96 7.33
C HIS A 146 -4.30 -4.27 7.91
N ALA A 147 -5.60 -4.35 8.22
CA ALA A 147 -6.20 -5.59 8.70
C ALA A 147 -6.09 -6.71 7.66
N LEU A 148 -6.52 -6.44 6.43
CA LEU A 148 -6.42 -7.38 5.32
C LEU A 148 -4.96 -7.75 5.00
N ARG A 149 -4.07 -6.75 4.98
CA ARG A 149 -2.65 -6.98 4.70
C ARG A 149 -1.96 -7.79 5.79
N THR A 150 -2.34 -7.61 7.04
CA THR A 150 -1.87 -8.45 8.15
C THR A 150 -2.31 -9.91 7.94
N ALA A 151 -3.55 -10.14 7.52
CA ALA A 151 -4.04 -11.48 7.19
C ALA A 151 -3.26 -12.11 6.02
N PHE A 152 -2.86 -11.34 5.01
CA PHE A 152 -2.02 -11.82 3.91
C PHE A 152 -0.61 -12.22 4.37
N VAL A 153 0.00 -11.46 5.29
CA VAL A 153 1.28 -11.85 5.92
C VAL A 153 1.13 -13.14 6.70
N ASP A 154 0.06 -13.28 7.50
CA ASP A 154 -0.25 -14.51 8.22
C ASP A 154 -0.48 -15.69 7.27
N ALA A 155 -1.14 -15.48 6.13
CA ALA A 155 -1.33 -16.51 5.12
C ALA A 155 0.01 -17.04 4.59
N VAL A 156 0.95 -16.16 4.24
CA VAL A 156 2.30 -16.56 3.84
C VAL A 156 3.03 -17.33 4.94
N LEU A 157 2.90 -16.90 6.19
CA LEU A 157 3.51 -17.58 7.36
C LEU A 157 2.94 -18.98 7.60
N ARG A 158 1.66 -19.21 7.26
CA ARG A 158 0.96 -20.49 7.47
C ARG A 158 1.08 -21.45 6.29
N THR A 159 0.86 -20.94 5.07
CA THR A 159 0.69 -21.78 3.88
C THR A 159 1.86 -21.68 2.91
N GLY A 160 2.79 -20.74 3.10
CA GLY A 160 3.92 -20.54 2.19
C GLY A 160 3.56 -19.73 0.96
N VAL A 161 4.18 -20.06 -0.18
CA VAL A 161 4.02 -19.37 -1.47
C VAL A 161 3.71 -20.40 -2.56
N PRO A 162 2.62 -20.21 -3.33
CA PRO A 162 1.62 -19.15 -3.23
C PRO A 162 0.80 -19.26 -1.93
N PRO A 163 0.40 -18.12 -1.33
CA PRO A 163 -0.39 -18.15 -0.13
C PRO A 163 -1.86 -18.52 -0.41
N ALA A 164 -2.49 -19.23 0.54
CA ALA A 164 -3.92 -19.42 0.51
C ALA A 164 -4.66 -18.11 0.84
N ASN A 165 -5.87 -17.94 0.27
CA ASN A 165 -6.73 -16.82 0.59
C ASN A 165 -7.14 -16.86 2.07
N PRO A 166 -6.75 -15.92 2.94
CA PRO A 166 -7.07 -15.96 4.35
C PRO A 166 -8.54 -15.61 4.64
N LEU A 167 -9.25 -15.05 3.66
CA LEU A 167 -10.59 -14.49 3.84
C LEU A 167 -11.71 -15.47 3.47
N PHE A 168 -11.37 -16.58 2.81
CA PHE A 168 -12.33 -17.53 2.30
C PHE A 168 -11.83 -18.97 2.30
N TRP A 169 -12.66 -19.89 2.77
CA TRP A 169 -12.40 -21.34 2.82
C TRP A 169 -13.64 -22.13 2.44
N PRO A 170 -13.79 -22.55 1.19
CA PRO A 170 -14.90 -23.38 0.74
C PRO A 170 -14.70 -24.89 1.05
N GLY A 171 -14.12 -25.23 2.21
CA GLY A 171 -13.76 -26.60 2.58
C GLY A 171 -12.35 -27.03 2.14
N HIS A 172 -11.66 -26.22 1.36
CA HIS A 172 -10.28 -26.45 0.91
C HIS A 172 -9.53 -25.12 0.76
N ALA A 173 -8.20 -25.20 0.61
CA ALA A 173 -7.38 -24.00 0.41
C ALA A 173 -7.68 -23.36 -0.95
N ALA A 174 -8.27 -22.16 -0.93
CA ALA A 174 -8.41 -21.33 -2.12
C ALA A 174 -7.14 -20.51 -2.31
N PRO A 175 -6.56 -20.40 -3.52
CA PRO A 175 -5.37 -19.61 -3.74
C PRO A 175 -5.69 -18.11 -3.66
N MET A 176 -4.75 -17.33 -3.12
CA MET A 176 -4.88 -15.89 -3.06
C MET A 176 -4.50 -15.27 -4.42
N ARG A 177 -5.45 -14.60 -5.07
CA ARG A 177 -5.24 -13.86 -6.32
C ARG A 177 -4.95 -12.40 -6.02
N TYR A 178 -3.69 -12.10 -5.71
CA TYR A 178 -3.26 -10.75 -5.38
C TYR A 178 -1.75 -10.60 -5.60
N TYR A 179 -1.26 -9.38 -5.68
CA TYR A 179 0.18 -9.09 -5.73
C TYR A 179 0.79 -9.27 -4.33
N TYR A 180 1.27 -10.46 -4.02
CA TYR A 180 1.65 -10.87 -2.67
C TYR A 180 3.15 -10.74 -2.35
N PHE A 181 3.99 -10.22 -3.24
CA PHE A 181 5.45 -10.21 -3.07
C PHE A 181 5.90 -9.43 -1.82
N TRP A 182 5.21 -8.32 -1.50
CA TRP A 182 5.47 -7.56 -0.28
C TRP A 182 5.24 -8.37 0.99
N TYR A 183 4.21 -9.18 1.00
CA TYR A 183 3.85 -10.00 2.17
C TYR A 183 4.81 -11.15 2.38
N VAL A 184 5.51 -11.64 1.35
CA VAL A 184 6.61 -12.60 1.47
C VAL A 184 7.80 -11.99 2.20
N LEU A 185 8.21 -10.77 1.84
CA LEU A 185 9.28 -10.04 2.53
C LEU A 185 8.91 -9.73 3.99
N THR A 186 7.66 -9.30 4.19
CA THR A 186 7.13 -8.99 5.52
C THR A 186 7.05 -10.24 6.41
N ALA A 187 6.63 -11.37 5.86
CA ALA A 187 6.61 -12.65 6.55
C ALA A 187 8.04 -13.14 6.92
N ALA A 188 9.00 -12.96 6.03
CA ALA A 188 10.41 -13.27 6.33
C ALA A 188 10.94 -12.39 7.48
N ALA A 189 10.63 -11.08 7.45
CA ALA A 189 11.01 -10.17 8.53
C ALA A 189 10.31 -10.49 9.86
N ALA A 190 9.01 -10.84 9.82
CA ALA A 190 8.27 -11.31 11.00
C ALA A 190 8.93 -12.54 11.63
N ARG A 191 9.30 -13.53 10.80
CA ARG A 191 9.95 -14.76 11.26
C ARG A 191 11.34 -14.51 11.84
N LEU A 192 12.17 -13.69 11.18
CA LEU A 192 13.51 -13.31 11.66
C LEU A 192 13.44 -12.49 12.95
N GLY A 193 12.48 -11.57 13.07
CA GLY A 193 12.29 -10.71 14.24
C GLY A 193 11.51 -11.36 15.37
N SER A 194 11.04 -12.61 15.22
CA SER A 194 10.11 -13.27 16.16
C SER A 194 8.95 -12.36 16.54
N ALA A 195 8.33 -11.76 15.51
CA ALA A 195 7.28 -10.77 15.63
C ALA A 195 5.97 -11.30 15.03
N THR A 196 4.86 -10.65 15.39
CA THR A 196 3.56 -10.92 14.78
C THR A 196 3.48 -10.34 13.37
N ALA A 197 2.54 -10.82 12.55
CA ALA A 197 2.27 -10.28 11.23
C ALA A 197 1.93 -8.78 11.29
N ARG A 198 1.14 -8.34 12.29
CA ARG A 198 0.79 -6.94 12.52
C ARG A 198 2.03 -6.07 12.79
N GLN A 199 2.90 -6.49 13.69
CA GLN A 199 4.14 -5.78 14.04
C GLN A 199 5.07 -5.65 12.82
N ALA A 200 5.22 -6.72 12.04
CA ALA A 200 6.02 -6.70 10.82
C ALA A 200 5.39 -5.83 9.73
N MET A 201 4.06 -5.81 9.61
CA MET A 201 3.35 -4.95 8.67
C MET A 201 3.59 -3.46 8.99
N ILE A 202 3.53 -3.07 10.27
CA ILE A 202 3.88 -1.71 10.71
C ILE A 202 5.34 -1.38 10.37
N ALA A 203 6.28 -2.27 10.69
CA ALA A 203 7.70 -2.09 10.39
C ALA A 203 7.97 -1.94 8.88
N SER A 204 7.17 -2.59 8.03
CA SER A 204 7.29 -2.52 6.58
C SER A 204 7.07 -1.12 6.02
N VAL A 205 6.25 -0.29 6.67
CA VAL A 205 6.02 1.12 6.33
C VAL A 205 7.30 1.93 6.46
N ALA A 206 8.05 1.75 7.55
CA ALA A 206 9.33 2.42 7.73
C ALA A 206 10.31 2.08 6.60
N TRP A 207 10.36 0.81 6.17
CA TRP A 207 11.24 0.38 5.09
C TRP A 207 10.78 0.85 3.71
N ALA A 208 9.49 0.96 3.44
CA ALA A 208 8.99 1.58 2.21
C ALA A 208 9.45 3.06 2.13
N GLY A 209 9.40 3.78 3.24
CA GLY A 209 9.93 5.15 3.33
C GLY A 209 11.44 5.23 3.09
N PHE A 210 12.24 4.30 3.65
CA PHE A 210 13.68 4.22 3.36
C PHE A 210 13.95 3.90 1.88
N GLY A 211 13.17 3.02 1.26
CA GLY A 211 13.24 2.72 -0.16
C GLY A 211 13.00 3.97 -1.02
N LEU A 212 11.95 4.73 -0.71
CA LEU A 212 11.63 5.97 -1.41
C LEU A 212 12.71 7.03 -1.24
N ALA A 213 13.18 7.26 0.00
CA ALA A 213 14.24 8.23 0.30
C ALA A 213 15.57 7.87 -0.37
N ALA A 214 15.95 6.59 -0.37
CA ALA A 214 17.14 6.09 -1.05
C ALA A 214 17.06 6.31 -2.57
N THR A 215 15.92 5.98 -3.17
CA THR A 215 15.68 6.18 -4.60
C THR A 215 15.73 7.66 -4.96
N LEU A 216 15.14 8.51 -4.13
CA LEU A 216 15.14 9.95 -4.32
C LEU A 216 16.58 10.52 -4.25
N ASP A 217 17.41 10.07 -3.29
CA ASP A 217 18.83 10.45 -3.22
C ASP A 217 19.58 10.06 -4.50
N LEU A 218 19.38 8.84 -4.98
CA LEU A 218 20.00 8.34 -6.21
C LEU A 218 19.57 9.14 -7.44
N TYR A 219 18.29 9.52 -7.54
CA TYR A 219 17.80 10.38 -8.64
C TYR A 219 18.37 11.80 -8.55
N CYS A 220 18.45 12.39 -7.37
CA CYS A 220 19.08 13.69 -7.18
C CYS A 220 20.57 13.68 -7.58
N ARG A 221 21.28 12.57 -7.36
CA ARG A 221 22.70 12.43 -7.67
C ARG A 221 22.99 12.06 -9.12
N HIS A 222 22.20 11.17 -9.71
CA HIS A 222 22.55 10.51 -10.98
C HIS A 222 21.61 10.87 -12.13
N PHE A 223 20.37 11.23 -11.84
CA PHE A 223 19.41 11.65 -12.86
C PHE A 223 19.44 13.16 -13.08
N LEU A 224 19.41 13.97 -12.00
CA LEU A 224 19.45 15.42 -12.05
C LEU A 224 20.88 16.01 -12.08
N ALA A 225 21.93 15.18 -12.13
CA ALA A 225 23.29 15.69 -12.26
C ALA A 225 23.43 16.40 -13.59
N SER A 226 23.69 17.70 -13.54
CA SER A 226 23.92 18.52 -14.73
C SER A 226 25.06 17.96 -15.56
N ALA A 227 24.92 17.97 -16.89
CA ALA A 227 26.04 17.77 -17.78
C ALA A 227 27.15 18.78 -17.44
N PRO A 228 28.44 18.40 -17.49
CA PRO A 228 29.53 19.32 -17.24
C PRO A 228 29.37 20.53 -18.18
N GLU A 229 29.59 21.74 -17.64
CA GLU A 229 29.55 22.97 -18.39
C GLU A 229 30.35 22.82 -19.70
N ARG A 230 29.71 23.15 -20.82
CA ARG A 230 30.36 23.17 -22.13
C ARG A 230 31.40 24.31 -22.14
N GLY A 231 32.62 23.99 -21.76
CA GLY A 231 33.68 25.01 -21.72
C GLY A 231 35.05 24.48 -21.30
N SER A 232 35.50 23.33 -21.78
CA SER A 232 36.90 22.99 -21.95
C SER A 232 37.02 21.66 -22.70
N GLY A 233 37.56 21.74 -23.92
CA GLY A 233 37.81 20.57 -24.73
C GLY A 233 38.84 19.66 -24.08
N THR A 234 38.39 18.47 -23.74
CA THR A 234 39.09 17.18 -23.77
C THR A 234 38.22 16.12 -23.09
N PRO A 235 37.96 14.97 -23.70
CA PRO A 235 37.21 13.89 -23.05
C PRO A 235 38.14 13.08 -22.15
N HIS A 236 38.43 13.58 -20.96
CA HIS A 236 39.05 12.74 -19.93
C HIS A 236 38.00 12.12 -19.04
N LEU A 237 38.03 10.79 -18.92
CA LEU A 237 37.36 10.01 -17.91
C LEU A 237 37.59 10.63 -16.52
N ALA A 238 36.67 11.46 -16.06
CA ALA A 238 36.73 12.06 -14.73
C ALA A 238 36.26 11.05 -13.68
N ILE A 239 37.08 10.00 -13.45
CA ILE A 239 37.11 9.25 -12.20
C ILE A 239 38.20 9.92 -11.35
N ARG A 240 37.93 11.10 -10.83
CA ARG A 240 38.65 11.69 -9.70
C ARG A 240 37.88 12.91 -9.19
N SER A 241 37.14 12.70 -8.12
CA SER A 241 36.75 13.79 -7.23
C SER A 241 37.97 14.22 -6.42
N HIS A 242 38.78 15.12 -6.96
CA HIS A 242 39.69 15.89 -6.12
C HIS A 242 38.86 16.94 -5.35
N PRO A 243 39.09 17.12 -4.06
CA PRO A 243 38.51 18.23 -3.32
C PRO A 243 39.20 19.54 -3.79
N SER A 244 38.53 20.29 -4.68
CA SER A 244 38.91 21.66 -4.95
C SER A 244 38.79 22.47 -3.67
N ARG A 245 39.90 23.05 -3.23
CA ARG A 245 39.98 24.04 -2.16
C ARG A 245 39.19 25.29 -2.60
N GLU A 246 37.90 25.33 -2.27
CA GLU A 246 37.15 26.58 -2.21
C GLU A 246 37.15 27.07 -0.77
N THR A 247 37.89 28.13 -0.51
CA THR A 247 38.13 28.81 0.76
C THR A 247 37.01 29.83 1.10
N THR A 248 35.76 29.51 0.85
CA THR A 248 34.63 30.29 1.38
C THR A 248 33.75 29.40 2.22
N PRO A 249 33.30 29.82 3.41
CA PRO A 249 32.45 28.99 4.27
C PRO A 249 31.08 28.81 3.63
N ARG A 250 30.89 27.67 3.00
CA ARG A 250 29.67 27.29 2.23
C ARG A 250 28.47 26.92 3.12
N TRP A 251 28.47 27.26 4.41
CA TRP A 251 27.39 26.98 5.34
C TRP A 251 26.22 27.97 5.30
N MET A 252 26.31 29.02 4.46
CA MET A 252 25.18 29.84 4.02
C MET A 252 24.72 29.48 2.58
N GLY A 253 25.20 28.36 2.01
CA GLY A 253 24.81 27.86 0.70
C GLY A 253 23.44 27.18 0.70
N ARG A 254 22.80 27.07 -0.49
CA ARG A 254 21.52 26.38 -0.72
C ARG A 254 21.52 25.00 -0.08
N PRO A 255 20.37 24.57 0.53
CA PRO A 255 20.26 23.24 1.12
C PRO A 255 20.54 22.16 0.07
N PRO A 256 21.10 21.00 0.48
CA PRO A 256 21.37 19.91 -0.46
C PRO A 256 20.06 19.41 -1.12
N ARG A 257 20.13 19.01 -2.38
CA ARG A 257 18.97 18.55 -3.19
C ARG A 257 18.11 17.55 -2.45
N LEU A 258 18.73 16.58 -1.79
CA LEU A 258 18.00 15.57 -1.01
C LEU A 258 17.19 16.21 0.11
N ALA A 259 17.71 17.19 0.83
CA ALA A 259 16.97 17.84 1.91
C ALA A 259 15.73 18.58 1.39
N VAL A 260 15.87 19.27 0.23
CA VAL A 260 14.73 19.89 -0.45
C VAL A 260 13.72 18.86 -0.90
N ALA A 261 14.18 17.77 -1.50
CA ALA A 261 13.32 16.70 -1.98
C ALA A 261 12.55 16.01 -0.84
N LEU A 262 13.23 15.71 0.29
CA LEU A 262 12.59 15.15 1.48
C LEU A 262 11.56 16.11 2.12
N ALA A 263 11.87 17.41 2.15
CA ALA A 263 10.91 18.41 2.61
C ALA A 263 9.70 18.50 1.68
N LEU A 264 9.90 18.40 0.38
CA LEU A 264 8.81 18.41 -0.60
C LEU A 264 7.95 17.13 -0.53
N LEU A 265 8.49 15.98 -0.09
CA LEU A 265 7.65 14.77 0.15
C LEU A 265 6.55 15.01 1.19
N THR A 266 6.73 15.97 2.10
CA THR A 266 5.70 16.30 3.10
C THR A 266 4.66 17.30 2.60
N VAL A 267 4.76 17.79 1.36
CA VAL A 267 3.79 18.70 0.75
C VAL A 267 2.77 17.91 -0.04
N THR A 268 1.49 18.04 0.32
CA THR A 268 0.36 17.48 -0.45
C THR A 268 -0.30 18.56 -1.31
N GLY A 269 -1.46 18.27 -1.89
CA GLY A 269 -2.30 19.23 -2.58
C GLY A 269 -2.92 20.28 -1.65
N LEU A 270 -4.05 20.80 -2.06
CA LEU A 270 -4.87 21.74 -1.29
C LEU A 270 -6.07 21.05 -0.63
N ASP A 271 -5.98 19.75 -0.39
CA ASP A 271 -7.05 18.87 0.09
C ASP A 271 -7.65 19.31 1.44
N ILE A 272 -6.88 20.04 2.22
CA ILE A 272 -7.39 20.64 3.45
C ILE A 272 -8.48 21.70 3.19
N LEU A 273 -8.56 22.30 2.00
CA LEU A 273 -9.57 23.33 1.69
C LEU A 273 -10.99 22.75 1.61
N PRO A 274 -11.26 21.65 0.86
CA PRO A 274 -12.54 20.95 0.93
C PRO A 274 -12.95 20.56 2.35
N VAL A 275 -12.01 20.07 3.15
CA VAL A 275 -12.27 19.71 4.56
C VAL A 275 -12.68 20.93 5.39
N LEU A 276 -11.99 22.05 5.23
CA LEU A 276 -12.35 23.31 5.89
C LEU A 276 -13.73 23.81 5.44
N VAL A 277 -14.08 23.66 4.17
CA VAL A 277 -15.44 24.01 3.67
C VAL A 277 -16.48 23.11 4.32
N LYS A 278 -16.27 21.77 4.38
CA LYS A 278 -17.17 20.85 5.10
C LYS A 278 -17.34 21.29 6.57
N ALA A 279 -16.24 21.59 7.25
CA ALA A 279 -16.26 22.01 8.65
C ALA A 279 -17.04 23.34 8.86
N LEU A 280 -16.82 24.34 7.98
CA LEU A 280 -17.55 25.61 8.02
C LEU A 280 -19.06 25.44 7.79
N LEU A 281 -19.43 24.50 6.91
CA LEU A 281 -20.82 24.15 6.61
C LEU A 281 -21.41 23.18 7.66
N ARG A 282 -20.65 22.82 8.71
CA ARG A 282 -21.02 21.84 9.75
C ARG A 282 -21.40 20.47 9.19
N MET A 283 -20.81 20.10 8.06
CA MET A 283 -20.92 18.76 7.48
C MET A 283 -19.98 17.79 8.21
N PRO A 284 -20.31 16.48 8.25
CA PRO A 284 -19.39 15.48 8.81
C PRO A 284 -18.06 15.53 8.08
N THR A 285 -16.96 15.41 8.84
CA THR A 285 -15.62 15.21 8.28
C THR A 285 -15.27 13.73 8.37
N ASP A 286 -14.52 13.26 7.40
CA ASP A 286 -14.10 11.86 7.29
C ASP A 286 -12.83 11.60 8.10
N GLY A 287 -12.54 10.32 8.37
CA GLY A 287 -11.34 9.90 9.07
C GLY A 287 -10.04 10.06 8.26
N ASP A 288 -10.17 10.29 6.96
CA ASP A 288 -9.08 10.58 6.05
C ASP A 288 -9.38 11.90 5.31
N MET A 289 -8.40 12.81 5.29
CA MET A 289 -8.53 14.10 4.62
C MET A 289 -8.84 13.95 3.12
N GLU A 290 -8.27 12.92 2.48
CA GLU A 290 -8.36 12.72 1.04
C GLU A 290 -9.72 12.14 0.59
N TRP A 291 -10.57 11.68 1.51
CA TRP A 291 -11.89 11.10 1.19
C TRP A 291 -12.95 12.13 0.74
N TRP A 292 -12.59 13.39 0.62
CA TRP A 292 -13.45 14.36 -0.06
C TRP A 292 -13.61 14.06 -1.56
N SER A 293 -12.65 13.34 -2.14
CA SER A 293 -12.58 12.97 -3.56
C SER A 293 -12.88 11.48 -3.76
N ALA A 294 -13.67 11.16 -4.78
CA ALA A 294 -13.93 9.76 -5.17
C ALA A 294 -12.73 9.08 -5.84
N ALA A 295 -11.79 9.86 -6.37
CA ALA A 295 -10.60 9.36 -7.08
C ALA A 295 -9.38 10.24 -6.77
N GLN A 296 -9.04 10.28 -5.50
CA GLN A 296 -8.00 11.12 -4.87
C GLN A 296 -6.60 10.93 -5.47
N VAL A 297 -5.76 11.95 -5.34
CA VAL A 297 -4.31 11.87 -5.56
C VAL A 297 -3.63 11.77 -4.20
N SER A 298 -3.41 10.55 -3.71
CA SER A 298 -2.88 10.31 -2.38
C SER A 298 -1.54 10.99 -2.17
N SER A 299 -1.40 11.67 -1.03
CA SER A 299 -0.13 12.25 -0.59
C SER A 299 0.94 11.17 -0.39
N TRP A 300 2.22 11.58 -0.35
CA TRP A 300 3.31 10.64 -0.08
C TRP A 300 3.21 10.02 1.31
N MET A 301 2.78 10.81 2.31
CA MET A 301 2.60 10.33 3.68
C MET A 301 1.47 9.32 3.75
N ASP A 302 0.35 9.63 3.11
CA ASP A 302 -0.79 8.75 3.00
C ASP A 302 -0.42 7.45 2.27
N SER A 303 0.19 7.55 1.09
CA SER A 303 0.65 6.38 0.32
C SER A 303 1.61 5.48 1.10
N LEU A 304 2.47 6.04 1.96
CA LEU A 304 3.37 5.25 2.82
C LEU A 304 2.62 4.59 3.97
N LEU A 305 1.71 5.31 4.63
CA LEU A 305 0.98 4.81 5.79
C LEU A 305 -0.08 3.78 5.39
N TRP A 306 -0.83 4.00 4.31
CA TRP A 306 -1.89 3.11 3.86
C TRP A 306 -1.38 1.93 3.02
N VAL A 307 -0.54 2.22 2.01
CA VAL A 307 -0.24 1.28 0.91
C VAL A 307 1.27 1.15 0.61
N PRO A 308 2.11 0.81 1.60
CA PRO A 308 3.57 0.80 1.45
C PRO A 308 4.08 -0.08 0.31
N HIS A 309 3.34 -1.12 -0.07
CA HIS A 309 3.70 -2.02 -1.16
C HIS A 309 3.61 -1.36 -2.55
N HIS A 310 2.71 -0.38 -2.76
CA HIS A 310 2.68 0.39 -3.99
C HIS A 310 3.89 1.32 -4.10
N VAL A 311 4.29 1.93 -2.97
CA VAL A 311 5.53 2.72 -2.90
C VAL A 311 6.75 1.83 -3.15
N ALA A 312 6.78 0.62 -2.59
CA ALA A 312 7.84 -0.36 -2.86
C ALA A 312 7.89 -0.76 -4.35
N GLY A 313 6.73 -0.96 -4.99
CA GLY A 313 6.63 -1.20 -6.43
C GLY A 313 7.18 -0.04 -7.25
N LEU A 314 6.86 1.19 -6.87
CA LEU A 314 7.42 2.39 -7.49
C LEU A 314 8.95 2.47 -7.34
N VAL A 315 9.49 2.19 -6.15
CA VAL A 315 10.96 2.13 -5.90
C VAL A 315 11.62 1.17 -6.88
N CYS A 316 11.03 -0.01 -7.10
CA CYS A 316 11.56 -0.98 -8.07
C CYS A 316 11.49 -0.46 -9.52
N CYS A 317 10.37 0.14 -9.93
CA CYS A 317 10.24 0.77 -11.24
C CYS A 317 11.31 1.83 -11.47
N LEU A 318 11.47 2.73 -10.50
CA LEU A 318 12.42 3.84 -10.56
C LEU A 318 13.88 3.35 -10.56
N LEU A 319 14.22 2.34 -9.73
CA LEU A 319 15.55 1.72 -9.77
C LEU A 319 15.87 1.16 -11.16
N GLY A 320 14.93 0.40 -11.73
CA GLY A 320 15.10 -0.16 -13.06
C GLY A 320 15.36 0.92 -14.13
N PHE A 321 14.55 1.99 -14.11
CA PHE A 321 14.74 3.11 -15.03
C PHE A 321 16.05 3.87 -14.79
N LEU A 322 16.45 4.08 -13.55
CA LEU A 322 17.71 4.73 -13.22
C LEU A 322 18.92 3.94 -13.78
N LEU A 323 18.89 2.61 -13.69
CA LEU A 323 19.94 1.77 -14.27
C LEU A 323 19.97 1.86 -15.80
N VAL A 324 18.80 1.88 -16.44
CA VAL A 324 18.68 2.15 -17.89
C VAL A 324 19.22 3.53 -18.22
N TRP A 325 18.88 4.57 -17.43
CA TRP A 325 19.38 5.95 -17.61
C TRP A 325 20.90 6.04 -17.53
N MET A 326 21.50 5.40 -16.52
CA MET A 326 22.94 5.41 -16.27
C MET A 326 23.73 4.52 -17.24
N SER A 327 23.08 3.70 -18.06
CA SER A 327 23.75 2.78 -18.99
C SER A 327 24.45 3.47 -20.17
N LYS A 328 24.18 4.78 -20.40
CA LYS A 328 24.81 5.56 -21.47
C LYS A 328 26.33 5.63 -21.28
N GLY A 329 27.07 5.29 -22.32
CA GLY A 329 28.55 5.32 -22.31
C GLY A 329 29.23 4.15 -21.62
N LEU A 330 28.50 3.21 -21.04
CA LEU A 330 29.08 2.00 -20.45
C LEU A 330 29.48 0.97 -21.51
N SER A 331 30.43 0.09 -21.16
CA SER A 331 30.83 -1.07 -21.99
C SER A 331 29.63 -2.03 -22.16
N ARG A 332 29.67 -2.85 -23.22
CA ARG A 332 28.57 -3.81 -23.54
C ARG A 332 28.22 -4.71 -22.36
N SER A 333 29.22 -5.27 -21.68
CA SER A 333 29.00 -6.13 -20.48
C SER A 333 28.31 -5.38 -19.33
N ARG A 334 28.76 -4.15 -18.99
CA ARG A 334 28.13 -3.34 -17.94
C ARG A 334 26.71 -2.93 -18.31
N ARG A 335 26.45 -2.64 -19.59
CA ARG A 335 25.09 -2.36 -20.07
C ARG A 335 24.18 -3.57 -19.93
N ALA A 336 24.67 -4.77 -20.27
CA ALA A 336 23.92 -6.01 -20.08
C ALA A 336 23.63 -6.25 -18.59
N GLY A 337 24.60 -6.02 -17.70
CA GLY A 337 24.41 -6.08 -16.25
C GLY A 337 23.35 -5.10 -15.74
N CYS A 338 23.35 -3.85 -16.23
CA CYS A 338 22.28 -2.88 -15.91
C CYS A 338 20.91 -3.37 -16.39
N GLY A 339 20.82 -3.94 -17.61
CA GLY A 339 19.57 -4.48 -18.15
C GLY A 339 19.05 -5.67 -17.36
N LEU A 340 19.93 -6.58 -16.92
CA LEU A 340 19.56 -7.71 -16.08
C LEU A 340 18.98 -7.28 -14.74
N ILE A 341 19.68 -6.38 -14.01
CA ILE A 341 19.23 -5.89 -12.71
C ILE A 341 17.94 -5.06 -12.85
N ALA A 342 17.85 -4.23 -13.90
CA ALA A 342 16.64 -3.47 -14.21
C ALA A 342 15.44 -4.41 -14.47
N GLY A 343 15.66 -5.50 -15.20
CA GLY A 343 14.61 -6.49 -15.47
C GLY A 343 14.12 -7.21 -14.22
N LEU A 344 15.02 -7.64 -13.33
CA LEU A 344 14.64 -8.20 -12.04
C LEU A 344 13.86 -7.18 -11.20
N SER A 345 14.25 -5.90 -11.27
CA SER A 345 13.58 -4.82 -10.59
C SER A 345 12.15 -4.58 -11.11
N PHE A 346 11.95 -4.63 -12.43
CA PHE A 346 10.62 -4.54 -13.03
C PHE A 346 9.74 -5.76 -12.70
N ALA A 347 10.33 -6.97 -12.66
CA ALA A 347 9.63 -8.16 -12.19
C ALA A 347 9.18 -8.03 -10.72
N SER A 348 10.06 -7.53 -9.86
CA SER A 348 9.73 -7.24 -8.47
C SER A 348 8.58 -6.22 -8.36
N ALA A 349 8.62 -5.15 -9.16
CA ALA A 349 7.58 -4.13 -9.18
C ALA A 349 6.20 -4.70 -9.51
N PHE A 350 6.12 -5.61 -10.48
CA PHE A 350 4.83 -6.21 -10.90
C PHE A 350 4.18 -7.01 -9.77
N GLY A 351 4.92 -7.80 -9.03
CA GLY A 351 4.38 -8.58 -7.93
C GLY A 351 4.22 -7.80 -6.61
N LEU A 352 4.82 -6.59 -6.51
CA LEU A 352 4.56 -5.64 -5.41
C LEU A 352 3.32 -4.80 -5.69
N SER A 353 3.13 -4.36 -6.93
CA SER A 353 2.01 -3.54 -7.37
C SER A 353 1.83 -3.67 -8.87
N THR A 354 0.92 -4.51 -9.30
CA THR A 354 0.61 -4.70 -10.73
C THR A 354 0.18 -3.38 -11.37
N TRP A 355 -0.62 -2.55 -10.69
CA TRP A 355 -1.10 -1.27 -11.21
C TRP A 355 0.03 -0.28 -11.48
N VAL A 356 0.94 -0.10 -10.53
CA VAL A 356 2.13 0.76 -10.71
C VAL A 356 3.02 0.24 -11.83
N ALA A 357 3.26 -1.07 -11.88
CA ALA A 357 4.13 -1.67 -12.89
C ALA A 357 3.56 -1.56 -14.31
N VAL A 358 2.25 -1.80 -14.50
CA VAL A 358 1.57 -1.68 -15.80
C VAL A 358 1.58 -0.23 -16.27
N ALA A 359 1.23 0.72 -15.41
CA ALA A 359 1.29 2.14 -15.74
C ALA A 359 2.72 2.57 -16.09
N PHE A 360 3.70 2.11 -15.32
CA PHE A 360 5.11 2.40 -15.58
C PHE A 360 5.57 1.84 -16.93
N ALA A 361 5.15 0.62 -17.30
CA ALA A 361 5.46 0.03 -18.60
C ALA A 361 4.90 0.88 -19.76
N MET A 362 3.67 1.42 -19.61
CA MET A 362 3.10 2.35 -20.59
C MET A 362 3.93 3.63 -20.71
N MET A 363 4.39 4.18 -19.60
CA MET A 363 5.25 5.37 -19.59
C MET A 363 6.62 5.07 -20.20
N MET A 364 7.18 3.88 -19.95
CA MET A 364 8.43 3.47 -20.58
C MET A 364 8.29 3.30 -22.09
N ALA A 365 7.14 2.83 -22.58
CA ALA A 365 6.84 2.80 -24.01
C ALA A 365 6.80 4.23 -24.59
N ALA A 366 6.12 5.17 -23.93
CA ALA A 366 6.09 6.57 -24.33
C ALA A 366 7.50 7.19 -24.33
N TRP A 367 8.29 6.94 -23.29
CA TRP A 367 9.68 7.40 -23.22
C TRP A 367 10.56 6.77 -24.30
N MET A 368 10.36 5.51 -24.63
CA MET A 368 11.10 4.82 -25.69
C MET A 368 10.82 5.46 -27.06
N VAL A 369 9.55 5.72 -27.36
CA VAL A 369 9.17 6.44 -28.61
C VAL A 369 9.81 7.82 -28.63
N TRP A 370 9.72 8.57 -27.55
CA TRP A 370 10.36 9.88 -27.41
C TRP A 370 11.89 9.80 -27.64
N ALA A 371 12.56 8.82 -27.01
CA ALA A 371 14.01 8.64 -27.13
C ALA A 371 14.42 8.28 -28.58
N ILE A 372 13.61 7.52 -29.31
CA ILE A 372 13.89 7.14 -30.71
C ILE A 372 13.66 8.33 -31.65
N VAL A 373 12.57 9.07 -31.48
CA VAL A 373 12.16 10.11 -32.44
C VAL A 373 12.86 11.43 -32.16
N TRP A 374 12.79 11.93 -30.93
CA TRP A 374 13.21 13.31 -30.60
C TRP A 374 14.51 13.41 -29.81
N GLU A 375 14.83 12.46 -28.91
CA GLU A 375 15.99 12.57 -28.02
C GLU A 375 17.10 11.61 -28.43
N ARG A 376 17.79 11.97 -29.54
CA ARG A 376 18.88 11.13 -30.13
C ARG A 376 19.94 10.68 -29.12
N GLY A 377 20.20 11.49 -28.09
CA GLY A 377 21.13 11.18 -27.00
C GLY A 377 20.71 9.99 -26.14
N SER A 378 19.42 9.68 -26.07
CA SER A 378 18.85 8.58 -25.29
C SER A 378 18.70 7.26 -26.06
N ARG A 379 18.83 7.25 -27.39
CA ARG A 379 18.66 6.04 -28.22
C ARG A 379 19.53 4.86 -27.78
N SER A 380 20.75 5.13 -27.31
CA SER A 380 21.66 4.10 -26.82
C SER A 380 21.17 3.34 -25.58
N ARG A 381 20.17 3.86 -24.87
CA ARG A 381 19.55 3.24 -23.67
C ARG A 381 18.41 2.29 -24.02
N VAL A 382 17.80 2.43 -25.21
CA VAL A 382 16.64 1.64 -25.65
C VAL A 382 16.93 0.13 -25.63
N PRO A 383 18.07 -0.38 -26.16
CA PRO A 383 18.37 -1.82 -26.10
C PRO A 383 18.48 -2.36 -24.67
N VAL A 384 18.91 -1.53 -23.72
CA VAL A 384 19.00 -1.92 -22.30
C VAL A 384 17.60 -2.02 -21.68
N LEU A 385 16.68 -1.11 -22.03
CA LEU A 385 15.29 -1.19 -21.62
C LEU A 385 14.59 -2.42 -22.20
N LEU A 386 14.81 -2.74 -23.48
CA LEU A 386 14.24 -3.93 -24.09
C LEU A 386 14.77 -5.22 -23.44
N LEU A 387 16.08 -5.28 -23.18
CA LEU A 387 16.66 -6.40 -22.41
C LEU A 387 16.01 -6.53 -21.03
N ALA A 388 15.83 -5.42 -20.33
CA ALA A 388 15.16 -5.40 -19.02
C ALA A 388 13.72 -5.91 -19.12
N GLY A 389 12.98 -5.54 -20.17
CA GLY A 389 11.63 -6.06 -20.42
C GLY A 389 11.60 -7.57 -20.62
N VAL A 390 12.52 -8.12 -21.40
CA VAL A 390 12.65 -9.58 -21.62
C VAL A 390 12.97 -10.30 -20.30
N VAL A 391 13.96 -9.79 -19.54
CA VAL A 391 14.34 -10.39 -18.25
C VAL A 391 13.17 -10.34 -17.27
N ALA A 392 12.43 -9.24 -17.21
CA ALA A 392 11.24 -9.11 -16.36
C ALA A 392 10.17 -10.15 -16.74
N ALA A 393 9.87 -10.28 -18.03
CA ALA A 393 8.89 -11.24 -18.52
C ALA A 393 9.28 -12.67 -18.14
N VAL A 394 10.54 -13.07 -18.36
CA VAL A 394 11.04 -14.41 -17.99
C VAL A 394 10.98 -14.65 -16.49
N ALA A 395 11.41 -13.68 -15.68
CA ALA A 395 11.40 -13.81 -14.21
C ALA A 395 9.97 -13.91 -13.64
N LEU A 396 8.98 -13.34 -14.32
CA LEU A 396 7.56 -13.37 -13.92
C LEU A 396 6.81 -14.63 -14.40
N LEU A 397 7.35 -15.43 -15.33
CA LEU A 397 6.65 -16.60 -15.88
C LEU A 397 6.02 -17.51 -14.81
N PRO A 398 6.71 -17.85 -13.69
CA PRO A 398 6.12 -18.70 -12.66
C PRO A 398 4.90 -18.08 -11.97
N TYR A 399 4.91 -16.76 -11.79
CA TYR A 399 3.82 -16.01 -11.19
C TYR A 399 2.65 -15.80 -12.16
N LEU A 400 2.95 -15.48 -13.42
CA LEU A 400 1.93 -15.34 -14.46
C LEU A 400 1.21 -16.65 -14.77
N ALA A 401 1.91 -17.78 -14.65
CA ALA A 401 1.30 -19.11 -14.80
C ALA A 401 0.28 -19.40 -13.71
N GLU A 402 0.55 -18.97 -12.44
CA GLU A 402 -0.41 -19.06 -11.35
C GLU A 402 -1.67 -18.23 -11.63
N LEU A 403 -1.51 -16.99 -12.09
CA LEU A 403 -2.64 -16.11 -12.40
C LEU A 403 -3.52 -16.66 -13.54
N ARG A 404 -2.91 -17.34 -14.55
CA ARG A 404 -3.63 -17.90 -15.71
C ARG A 404 -4.45 -19.14 -15.40
N GLY A 405 -3.93 -20.05 -14.56
CA GLY A 405 -4.58 -21.34 -14.29
C GLY A 405 -6.01 -21.21 -13.72
N GLU A 406 -6.38 -20.02 -13.29
CA GLU A 406 -7.62 -19.74 -12.56
C GLU A 406 -8.50 -18.68 -13.24
N ALA A 407 -7.97 -17.91 -14.19
CA ALA A 407 -8.71 -16.85 -14.88
C ALA A 407 -9.93 -17.38 -15.67
N SER A 408 -9.89 -18.64 -16.11
CA SER A 408 -11.01 -19.30 -16.82
C SER A 408 -12.28 -19.43 -15.96
N ALA A 409 -12.13 -19.58 -14.63
CA ALA A 409 -13.28 -19.73 -13.74
C ALA A 409 -13.91 -18.38 -13.35
N THR A 410 -13.11 -17.32 -13.26
CA THR A 410 -13.56 -15.98 -12.82
C THR A 410 -14.29 -15.21 -13.92
N ASN A 411 -13.88 -15.36 -15.17
CA ASN A 411 -14.53 -14.66 -16.30
C ASN A 411 -15.96 -15.12 -16.53
N ALA A 412 -16.31 -16.36 -16.17
CA ALA A 412 -17.68 -16.87 -16.25
C ALA A 412 -18.60 -16.29 -15.15
N VAL A 413 -18.04 -15.79 -14.05
CA VAL A 413 -18.79 -15.31 -12.88
C VAL A 413 -18.95 -13.79 -12.87
N LEU A 414 -17.96 -13.04 -13.34
CA LEU A 414 -18.07 -11.60 -13.51
C LEU A 414 -19.09 -11.19 -14.59
N ALA A 415 -19.41 -12.09 -15.54
CA ALA A 415 -20.46 -11.90 -16.52
C ALA A 415 -21.88 -11.92 -15.94
N ASN A 416 -22.09 -12.42 -14.71
CA ASN A 416 -23.40 -12.64 -14.09
C ASN A 416 -23.73 -11.65 -12.96
N GLY A 417 -23.23 -10.40 -13.02
CA GLY A 417 -23.71 -9.26 -12.23
C GLY A 417 -23.90 -9.51 -10.74
N VAL A 418 -22.87 -9.28 -9.93
CA VAL A 418 -23.04 -9.13 -8.48
C VAL A 418 -23.60 -7.73 -8.22
N THR A 419 -24.84 -7.63 -7.78
CA THR A 419 -25.40 -6.38 -7.27
C THR A 419 -24.73 -6.05 -5.94
N SER A 420 -24.18 -4.83 -5.84
CA SER A 420 -23.74 -4.26 -4.57
C SER A 420 -24.91 -4.19 -3.57
N PRO A 421 -24.66 -4.33 -2.24
CA PRO A 421 -25.71 -4.22 -1.22
C PRO A 421 -26.52 -2.93 -1.27
N ASP A 422 -26.00 -1.89 -1.88
CA ASP A 422 -26.64 -0.57 -1.97
C ASP A 422 -27.60 -0.41 -3.16
N GLY A 423 -27.96 -1.49 -3.87
CA GLY A 423 -28.96 -1.46 -4.94
C GLY A 423 -28.59 -0.66 -6.20
N LYS A 424 -27.38 -0.10 -6.28
CA LYS A 424 -26.89 0.55 -7.50
C LYS A 424 -26.37 -0.53 -8.44
N ALA A 425 -27.04 -0.68 -9.58
CA ALA A 425 -26.63 -1.59 -10.64
C ALA A 425 -25.18 -1.31 -11.04
N SER A 426 -24.26 -2.21 -10.65
CA SER A 426 -22.93 -2.19 -11.24
C SER A 426 -23.10 -2.45 -12.73
N ILE A 427 -22.63 -1.54 -13.55
CA ILE A 427 -22.60 -1.68 -15.00
C ILE A 427 -22.03 -3.04 -15.33
N ALA A 428 -22.79 -3.88 -16.02
CA ALA A 428 -22.44 -5.24 -16.40
C ALA A 428 -21.02 -5.23 -16.98
N ASN A 429 -20.10 -5.84 -16.26
CA ASN A 429 -18.72 -5.94 -16.68
C ASN A 429 -18.66 -6.97 -17.80
N ASP A 430 -18.33 -6.54 -19.00
CA ASP A 430 -18.17 -7.36 -20.21
C ASP A 430 -16.99 -8.36 -20.09
N GLY A 431 -16.45 -8.56 -18.91
CA GLY A 431 -15.50 -9.63 -18.53
C GLY A 431 -14.21 -9.74 -19.35
N THR A 432 -14.08 -8.96 -20.43
CA THR A 432 -12.99 -9.13 -21.41
C THR A 432 -11.81 -8.18 -21.21
N HIS A 433 -11.98 -7.06 -20.51
CA HIS A 433 -10.94 -6.04 -20.39
C HIS A 433 -10.63 -5.67 -18.94
N LEU A 434 -9.34 -5.75 -18.54
CA LEU A 434 -8.83 -5.34 -17.22
C LEU A 434 -8.84 -3.81 -17.04
N LEU A 435 -8.73 -3.08 -18.14
CA LEU A 435 -8.70 -1.62 -18.18
C LEU A 435 -9.68 -1.13 -19.22
N ARG A 436 -10.39 -0.05 -18.89
CA ARG A 436 -11.25 0.68 -19.82
C ARG A 436 -10.82 2.14 -19.95
N PHE A 437 -11.17 2.76 -21.08
CA PHE A 437 -11.03 4.21 -21.23
C PHE A 437 -12.15 4.92 -20.46
N GLY A 438 -11.81 6.00 -19.76
CA GLY A 438 -12.77 6.82 -19.03
C GLY A 438 -12.09 7.98 -18.33
N VAL A 439 -12.80 9.08 -18.11
CA VAL A 439 -12.25 10.26 -17.42
C VAL A 439 -12.22 10.01 -15.92
N ARG A 440 -11.16 10.45 -15.23
CA ARG A 440 -11.03 10.39 -13.78
C ARG A 440 -11.99 11.39 -13.13
N HIS A 441 -12.80 10.93 -12.18
CA HIS A 441 -13.70 11.76 -11.39
C HIS A 441 -13.05 12.10 -10.05
N ILE A 442 -12.31 13.21 -9.99
CA ILE A 442 -11.77 13.73 -8.72
C ILE A 442 -12.92 14.35 -7.92
N ILE A 443 -13.68 15.23 -8.56
CA ILE A 443 -14.93 15.77 -7.98
C ILE A 443 -16.06 14.88 -8.49
N PRO A 444 -16.85 14.25 -7.61
CA PRO A 444 -17.97 13.40 -8.04
C PRO A 444 -18.98 14.19 -8.86
N ALA A 445 -19.48 13.61 -9.96
CA ALA A 445 -20.47 14.25 -10.81
C ALA A 445 -21.77 14.59 -10.03
N ASP A 446 -22.13 13.74 -9.05
CA ASP A 446 -23.26 13.95 -8.15
C ASP A 446 -23.20 15.28 -7.39
N SER A 447 -22.00 15.81 -7.13
CA SER A 447 -21.80 17.10 -6.47
C SER A 447 -22.39 18.29 -7.24
N VAL A 448 -22.59 18.13 -8.55
CA VAL A 448 -23.11 19.17 -9.46
C VAL A 448 -24.48 18.83 -10.05
N GLN A 449 -25.08 17.70 -9.71
CA GLN A 449 -26.42 17.29 -10.17
C GLN A 449 -27.53 18.25 -9.73
N GLY A 450 -27.30 19.05 -8.68
CA GLY A 450 -28.20 20.15 -8.30
C GLY A 450 -28.32 21.27 -9.37
N ILE A 451 -27.44 21.28 -10.37
CA ILE A 451 -27.48 22.22 -11.49
C ILE A 451 -28.43 21.65 -12.57
N GLY A 452 -29.57 22.27 -12.80
CA GLY A 452 -30.68 21.72 -13.58
C GLY A 452 -30.35 21.28 -15.01
N TRP A 453 -29.35 21.85 -15.68
CA TRP A 453 -28.94 21.39 -17.03
C TRP A 453 -28.04 20.12 -16.92
N VAL A 454 -27.26 19.94 -15.83
CA VAL A 454 -26.46 18.73 -15.58
C VAL A 454 -27.39 17.56 -15.30
N ALA A 455 -28.40 17.75 -14.43
CA ALA A 455 -29.40 16.74 -14.15
C ALA A 455 -30.12 16.25 -15.43
N ARG A 456 -30.55 17.18 -16.30
CA ARG A 456 -31.16 16.82 -17.58
C ARG A 456 -30.23 16.07 -18.52
N LEU A 457 -28.94 16.43 -18.53
CA LEU A 457 -27.95 15.73 -19.35
C LEU A 457 -27.74 14.31 -18.83
N ALA A 458 -27.70 14.13 -17.50
CA ALA A 458 -27.59 12.82 -16.86
C ALA A 458 -28.77 11.89 -17.17
N GLU A 459 -29.99 12.46 -17.20
CA GLU A 459 -31.21 11.71 -17.56
C GLU A 459 -31.23 11.24 -19.04
N VAL A 460 -30.80 12.10 -19.97
CA VAL A 460 -30.91 11.83 -21.40
C VAL A 460 -29.68 11.11 -21.95
N HIS A 461 -28.48 11.48 -21.51
CA HIS A 461 -27.19 10.96 -21.99
C HIS A 461 -26.19 10.73 -20.86
N PRO A 462 -26.39 9.72 -20.00
CA PRO A 462 -25.54 9.50 -18.81
C PRO A 462 -24.06 9.33 -19.14
N ALA A 463 -23.71 8.69 -20.26
CA ALA A 463 -22.29 8.53 -20.66
C ALA A 463 -21.66 9.85 -21.14
N ALA A 464 -22.44 10.73 -21.78
CA ALA A 464 -21.95 12.04 -22.20
C ALA A 464 -21.87 13.02 -21.03
N GLU A 465 -22.77 12.91 -20.05
CA GLU A 465 -22.71 13.65 -18.79
C GLU A 465 -21.45 13.20 -17.99
N ASP A 466 -21.27 11.93 -17.76
CA ASP A 466 -20.12 11.36 -17.04
C ASP A 466 -18.80 11.84 -17.66
N ALA A 467 -18.64 11.73 -18.97
CA ALA A 467 -17.44 12.16 -19.66
C ALA A 467 -17.29 13.70 -19.72
N GLY A 468 -18.36 14.41 -20.04
CA GLY A 468 -18.33 15.86 -20.27
C GLY A 468 -18.16 16.64 -18.96
N VAL A 469 -18.97 16.32 -17.95
CA VAL A 469 -18.88 16.94 -16.62
C VAL A 469 -17.57 16.55 -15.96
N GLY A 470 -17.16 15.27 -16.03
CA GLY A 470 -15.89 14.81 -15.54
C GLY A 470 -14.70 15.56 -16.14
N LEU A 471 -14.72 15.84 -17.45
CA LEU A 471 -13.66 16.59 -18.11
C LEU A 471 -13.61 18.06 -17.66
N VAL A 472 -14.76 18.71 -17.46
CA VAL A 472 -14.83 20.09 -16.95
C VAL A 472 -14.35 20.18 -15.51
N LEU A 473 -14.77 19.24 -14.65
CA LEU A 473 -14.38 19.18 -13.24
C LEU A 473 -12.94 18.72 -13.01
N LEU A 474 -12.30 18.16 -14.04
CA LEU A 474 -10.92 17.69 -13.96
C LEU A 474 -9.94 18.82 -13.64
N LEU A 475 -10.11 20.00 -14.26
CA LEU A 475 -9.21 21.14 -14.03
C LEU A 475 -9.24 21.65 -12.58
N PRO A 476 -10.41 22.00 -12.00
CA PRO A 476 -10.47 22.37 -10.57
C PRO A 476 -10.08 21.22 -9.66
N GLY A 477 -10.43 19.98 -9.97
CA GLY A 477 -10.00 18.80 -9.23
C GLY A 477 -8.49 18.69 -9.16
N TYR A 478 -7.79 18.71 -10.28
CA TYR A 478 -6.33 18.69 -10.29
C TYR A 478 -5.69 19.94 -9.69
N PHE A 479 -6.35 21.10 -9.73
CA PHE A 479 -5.85 22.28 -9.05
C PHE A 479 -5.81 22.07 -7.52
N VAL A 480 -6.84 21.44 -6.94
CA VAL A 480 -6.87 21.09 -5.52
C VAL A 480 -5.87 19.97 -5.22
N GLU A 481 -5.94 18.87 -5.91
CA GLU A 481 -5.15 17.66 -5.67
C GLU A 481 -3.63 17.84 -5.89
N LEU A 482 -3.23 18.60 -6.90
CA LEU A 482 -1.81 18.83 -7.20
C LEU A 482 -1.27 20.11 -6.53
N GLY A 483 -2.11 21.12 -6.29
CA GLY A 483 -1.71 22.35 -5.61
C GLY A 483 -0.40 22.95 -6.11
N PHE A 484 0.60 23.00 -5.23
CA PHE A 484 1.95 23.45 -5.54
C PHE A 484 2.55 22.72 -6.76
N TYR A 485 2.38 21.40 -6.88
CA TYR A 485 2.95 20.61 -7.98
C TYR A 485 2.30 20.91 -9.32
N GLY A 486 1.03 21.31 -9.33
CA GLY A 486 0.35 21.79 -10.53
C GLY A 486 1.00 23.05 -11.11
N LEU A 487 1.38 24.00 -10.23
CA LEU A 487 2.11 25.20 -10.67
C LEU A 487 3.54 24.87 -11.14
N VAL A 488 4.22 23.91 -10.50
CA VAL A 488 5.52 23.39 -10.97
C VAL A 488 5.40 22.81 -12.37
N LEU A 489 4.36 22.01 -12.63
CA LEU A 489 4.10 21.45 -13.95
C LEU A 489 3.92 22.55 -15.00
N LEU A 490 3.11 23.58 -14.72
CA LEU A 490 2.92 24.71 -15.62
C LEU A 490 4.22 25.48 -15.88
N ALA A 491 5.01 25.69 -14.84
CA ALA A 491 6.34 26.32 -14.97
C ALA A 491 7.30 25.48 -15.83
N ALA A 492 7.29 24.15 -15.68
CA ALA A 492 8.11 23.24 -16.48
C ALA A 492 7.66 23.22 -17.95
N LEU A 493 6.36 23.20 -18.22
CA LEU A 493 5.81 23.30 -19.58
C LEU A 493 6.19 24.62 -20.26
N TRP A 494 6.13 25.72 -19.51
CA TRP A 494 6.59 27.03 -20.01
C TRP A 494 8.09 27.03 -20.29
N ALA A 495 8.91 26.49 -19.36
CA ALA A 495 10.36 26.36 -19.55
C ALA A 495 10.72 25.49 -20.76
N MET A 496 9.96 24.41 -21.02
CA MET A 496 10.12 23.57 -22.20
C MET A 496 9.86 24.34 -23.49
N ARG A 497 8.78 25.14 -23.57
CA ARG A 497 8.51 26.04 -24.73
C ARG A 497 9.64 27.02 -24.99
N ARG A 498 10.33 27.45 -23.94
CA ARG A 498 11.51 28.37 -24.01
C ARG A 498 12.83 27.64 -24.24
N ARG A 499 12.80 26.29 -24.45
CA ARG A 499 14.00 25.43 -24.65
C ARG A 499 15.03 25.53 -23.52
N ARG A 500 14.60 25.77 -22.28
CA ARG A 500 15.47 25.94 -21.10
C ARG A 500 15.77 24.64 -20.36
N LEU A 501 15.02 23.55 -20.61
CA LEU A 501 15.18 22.28 -19.92
C LEU A 501 16.34 21.47 -20.48
N ASP A 502 17.11 20.84 -19.60
CA ASP A 502 18.10 19.82 -19.93
C ASP A 502 17.44 18.45 -20.26
N GLU A 503 18.25 17.44 -20.60
CA GLU A 503 17.77 16.10 -20.96
C GLU A 503 16.97 15.45 -19.80
N ALA A 504 17.44 15.62 -18.56
CA ALA A 504 16.80 15.04 -17.37
C ALA A 504 15.46 15.71 -17.07
N ALA A 505 15.41 17.04 -17.05
CA ALA A 505 14.17 17.78 -16.79
C ALA A 505 13.13 17.58 -17.91
N ARG A 506 13.54 17.46 -19.18
CA ARG A 506 12.62 17.08 -20.28
C ARG A 506 12.05 15.68 -20.10
N THR A 507 12.90 14.73 -19.72
CA THR A 507 12.47 13.36 -19.45
C THR A 507 11.53 13.32 -18.25
N ALA A 508 11.84 14.01 -17.16
CA ALA A 508 10.97 14.10 -15.99
C ALA A 508 9.59 14.71 -16.35
N LEU A 509 9.58 15.76 -17.16
CA LEU A 509 8.33 16.39 -17.63
C LEU A 509 7.51 15.43 -18.51
N LEU A 510 8.17 14.73 -19.44
CA LEU A 510 7.49 13.72 -20.28
C LEU A 510 6.83 12.64 -19.42
N LEU A 511 7.58 12.10 -18.45
CA LEU A 511 7.06 11.02 -17.59
C LEU A 511 5.97 11.51 -16.64
N ALA A 512 6.07 12.74 -16.13
CA ALA A 512 5.00 13.35 -15.35
C ALA A 512 3.71 13.52 -16.18
N VAL A 513 3.80 14.07 -17.39
CA VAL A 513 2.65 14.27 -18.29
C VAL A 513 2.06 12.93 -18.74
N ALA A 514 2.91 11.98 -19.16
CA ALA A 514 2.44 10.64 -19.54
C ALA A 514 1.74 9.93 -18.38
N GLY A 515 2.29 10.05 -17.15
CA GLY A 515 1.69 9.48 -15.96
C GLY A 515 0.35 10.11 -15.61
N LEU A 516 0.22 11.43 -15.71
CA LEU A 516 -1.06 12.11 -15.55
C LEU A 516 -2.05 11.66 -16.61
N ALA A 517 -1.65 11.55 -17.87
CA ALA A 517 -2.54 11.09 -18.94
C ALA A 517 -3.04 9.65 -18.69
N VAL A 518 -2.14 8.73 -18.32
CA VAL A 518 -2.49 7.34 -17.99
C VAL A 518 -3.46 7.28 -16.81
N SER A 519 -3.20 7.99 -15.71
CA SER A 519 -4.05 8.00 -14.52
C SER A 519 -5.38 8.75 -14.71
N THR A 520 -5.46 9.65 -15.69
CA THR A 520 -6.67 10.39 -16.00
C THR A 520 -7.64 9.62 -16.88
N PHE A 521 -7.11 8.93 -17.91
CA PHE A 521 -7.94 8.38 -18.99
C PHE A 521 -8.07 6.85 -18.95
N LEU A 522 -7.38 6.15 -18.06
CA LEU A 522 -7.53 4.71 -17.90
C LEU A 522 -8.09 4.38 -16.51
N ARG A 523 -9.06 3.47 -16.49
CA ARG A 523 -9.73 2.97 -15.28
C ARG A 523 -9.59 1.46 -15.17
N SER A 524 -9.50 0.96 -13.94
CA SER A 524 -9.66 -0.47 -13.64
C SER A 524 -11.14 -0.86 -13.80
N THR A 525 -11.37 -2.09 -14.26
CA THR A 525 -12.70 -2.72 -14.27
C THR A 525 -12.90 -3.68 -13.10
N ILE A 526 -11.87 -3.89 -12.27
CA ILE A 526 -11.87 -4.90 -11.19
C ILE A 526 -12.33 -4.28 -9.87
N VAL A 527 -11.98 -3.01 -9.60
CA VAL A 527 -12.27 -2.32 -8.33
C VAL A 527 -13.04 -1.03 -8.62
N GLU A 528 -14.12 -0.81 -7.88
CA GLU A 528 -15.03 0.33 -8.08
C GLU A 528 -14.34 1.70 -7.96
N ASN A 529 -13.46 1.86 -6.97
CA ASN A 529 -12.81 3.14 -6.64
C ASN A 529 -11.63 3.52 -7.57
N ASN A 530 -11.59 3.00 -8.80
CA ASN A 530 -10.54 3.30 -9.76
C ASN A 530 -9.11 3.18 -9.20
N ASP A 531 -8.85 2.10 -8.46
CA ASP A 531 -7.55 1.84 -7.80
C ASP A 531 -6.36 1.98 -8.76
N PHE A 532 -6.54 1.65 -10.05
CA PHE A 532 -5.52 1.87 -11.07
C PHE A 532 -5.09 3.33 -11.16
N ALA A 533 -6.03 4.28 -11.23
CA ALA A 533 -5.71 5.71 -11.36
C ALA A 533 -5.06 6.25 -10.09
N MET A 534 -5.54 5.82 -8.91
CA MET A 534 -4.97 6.22 -7.62
C MET A 534 -3.52 5.73 -7.43
N ARG A 535 -3.17 4.55 -7.95
CA ARG A 535 -1.82 3.98 -7.81
C ARG A 535 -0.88 4.38 -8.93
N SER A 536 -1.37 4.51 -10.16
CA SER A 536 -0.55 4.90 -11.31
C SER A 536 -0.04 6.34 -11.23
N ILE A 537 -0.76 7.24 -10.55
CA ILE A 537 -0.38 8.64 -10.42
C ILE A 537 0.90 8.84 -9.57
N LEU A 538 1.24 7.90 -8.69
CA LEU A 538 2.48 7.94 -7.89
C LEU A 538 3.73 8.18 -8.76
N ILE A 539 3.73 7.66 -9.98
CA ILE A 539 4.87 7.84 -10.89
C ILE A 539 4.92 9.30 -11.36
N ALA A 540 3.78 9.90 -11.73
CA ALA A 540 3.71 11.31 -12.10
C ALA A 540 4.12 12.21 -10.94
N GLN A 541 3.65 11.93 -9.73
CA GLN A 541 4.02 12.67 -8.51
C GLN A 541 5.54 12.63 -8.26
N PHE A 542 6.20 11.48 -8.45
CA PHE A 542 7.64 11.39 -8.29
C PHE A 542 8.40 12.30 -9.27
N PHE A 543 8.02 12.31 -10.53
CA PHE A 543 8.67 13.17 -11.52
C PHE A 543 8.30 14.65 -11.35
N LEU A 544 7.10 14.97 -10.86
CA LEU A 544 6.73 16.33 -10.43
C LEU A 544 7.56 16.79 -9.23
N LEU A 545 7.82 15.91 -8.27
CA LEU A 545 8.72 16.18 -7.15
C LEU A 545 10.14 16.50 -7.64
N LEU A 546 10.68 15.77 -8.59
CA LEU A 546 11.99 16.06 -9.18
C LEU A 546 11.99 17.41 -9.91
N LEU A 547 10.94 17.75 -10.65
CA LEU A 547 10.78 19.05 -11.29
C LEU A 547 10.67 20.18 -10.26
N ALA A 548 10.05 19.92 -9.10
CA ALA A 548 10.00 20.89 -7.99
C ALA A 548 11.40 21.16 -7.40
N VAL A 549 12.25 20.12 -7.29
CA VAL A 549 13.66 20.30 -6.91
C VAL A 549 14.40 21.15 -7.93
N VAL A 550 14.21 20.87 -9.24
CA VAL A 550 14.79 21.69 -10.33
C VAL A 550 14.30 23.14 -10.27
N TRP A 551 13.02 23.36 -10.00
CA TRP A 551 12.44 24.69 -9.82
C TRP A 551 13.09 25.44 -8.64
N TRP A 552 13.25 24.77 -7.50
CA TRP A 552 13.88 25.34 -6.31
C TRP A 552 15.29 25.82 -6.59
N GLU A 553 16.04 25.09 -7.38
CA GLU A 553 17.40 25.46 -7.83
C GLU A 553 17.44 26.59 -8.88
N GLY A 554 16.28 26.99 -9.40
CA GLY A 554 16.17 28.01 -10.47
C GLY A 554 16.34 27.41 -11.87
N GLY A 555 16.41 26.10 -12.03
CA GLY A 555 16.60 25.39 -13.31
C GLY A 555 15.44 25.54 -14.30
N LEU A 556 14.24 25.92 -13.84
CA LEU A 556 13.09 26.24 -14.70
C LEU A 556 13.09 27.71 -15.16
N GLY A 557 14.08 28.52 -14.78
CA GLY A 557 14.20 29.94 -15.09
C GLY A 557 13.61 30.83 -14.00
N GLU A 558 13.75 32.15 -14.20
CA GLU A 558 13.26 33.13 -13.22
C GLU A 558 11.74 33.12 -13.12
N THR A 559 11.23 32.81 -11.94
CA THR A 559 9.83 32.93 -11.61
C THR A 559 9.55 34.32 -11.07
N LYS A 560 8.52 35.01 -11.59
CA LYS A 560 8.09 36.31 -11.07
C LYS A 560 7.87 36.23 -9.55
N ARG A 561 8.25 37.27 -8.81
CA ARG A 561 8.17 37.29 -7.32
C ARG A 561 6.78 36.89 -6.80
N PHE A 562 5.72 37.43 -7.43
CA PHE A 562 4.35 37.10 -7.08
C PHE A 562 4.03 35.58 -7.23
N LEU A 563 4.38 35.00 -8.38
CA LEU A 563 4.14 33.58 -8.65
C LEU A 563 4.97 32.70 -7.70
N ARG A 564 6.20 33.08 -7.39
CA ARG A 564 7.02 32.37 -6.39
C ARG A 564 6.37 32.44 -5.00
N GLY A 565 5.82 33.60 -4.62
CA GLY A 565 5.08 33.76 -3.38
C GLY A 565 3.84 32.85 -3.32
N ALA A 566 3.05 32.80 -4.40
CA ALA A 566 1.89 31.93 -4.52
C ALA A 566 2.26 30.43 -4.42
N MET A 567 3.33 30.01 -5.11
CA MET A 567 3.83 28.63 -5.02
C MET A 567 4.26 28.25 -3.61
N LEU A 568 4.98 29.12 -2.91
CA LEU A 568 5.36 28.89 -1.52
C LEU A 568 4.16 28.85 -0.57
N ALA A 569 3.18 29.72 -0.77
CA ALA A 569 1.94 29.69 0.02
C ALA A 569 1.19 28.37 -0.18
N MET A 570 1.05 27.89 -1.41
CA MET A 570 0.44 26.58 -1.68
C MET A 570 1.24 25.44 -1.06
N ALA A 571 2.57 25.48 -1.08
CA ALA A 571 3.40 24.48 -0.41
C ALA A 571 3.17 24.48 1.12
N TRP A 572 3.01 25.65 1.74
CA TRP A 572 2.68 25.76 3.16
C TRP A 572 1.28 25.21 3.48
N ILE A 573 0.28 25.49 2.62
CA ILE A 573 -1.07 24.92 2.77
C ILE A 573 -1.01 23.40 2.64
N GLY A 574 -0.29 22.86 1.65
CA GLY A 574 -0.10 21.43 1.49
C GLY A 574 0.63 20.78 2.67
N LEU A 575 1.64 21.46 3.25
CA LEU A 575 2.30 20.98 4.47
C LEU A 575 1.33 20.94 5.66
N ALA A 576 0.50 21.97 5.82
CA ALA A 576 -0.53 21.99 6.85
C ALA A 576 -1.55 20.85 6.64
N GLY A 577 -1.91 20.57 5.38
CA GLY A 577 -2.73 19.41 5.01
C GLY A 577 -2.11 18.09 5.45
N SER A 578 -0.82 17.88 5.17
CA SER A 578 -0.12 16.65 5.62
C SER A 578 -0.08 16.50 7.14
N VAL A 579 0.12 17.59 7.87
CA VAL A 579 0.07 17.55 9.34
C VAL A 579 -1.34 17.20 9.82
N TYR A 580 -2.37 17.83 9.24
CA TYR A 580 -3.76 17.53 9.57
C TYR A 580 -4.08 16.04 9.29
N GLN A 581 -3.69 15.54 8.11
CA GLN A 581 -3.90 14.15 7.71
C GLN A 581 -3.32 13.16 8.72
N VAL A 582 -2.04 13.31 9.05
CA VAL A 582 -1.36 12.44 10.01
C VAL A 582 -2.06 12.47 11.37
N VAL A 583 -2.35 13.66 11.89
CA VAL A 583 -3.04 13.79 13.18
C VAL A 583 -4.42 13.13 13.14
N THR A 584 -5.20 13.37 12.07
CA THR A 584 -6.55 12.82 11.94
C THR A 584 -6.52 11.30 11.85
N LEU A 585 -5.66 10.69 11.04
CA LEU A 585 -5.53 9.23 10.95
C LEU A 585 -5.33 8.57 12.32
N ARG A 586 -4.64 9.26 13.22
CA ARG A 586 -4.37 8.73 14.57
C ARG A 586 -5.47 8.99 15.58
N ILE A 587 -6.05 10.20 15.59
CA ILE A 587 -6.97 10.63 16.65
C ILE A 587 -8.44 10.50 16.27
N TYR A 588 -8.78 10.21 15.02
CA TYR A 588 -10.16 10.19 14.53
C TYR A 588 -11.06 9.26 15.37
N LEU A 589 -10.70 7.98 15.49
CA LEU A 589 -11.51 7.01 16.23
C LEU A 589 -11.71 7.39 17.71
N PRO A 590 -10.67 7.73 18.49
CA PRO A 590 -10.88 8.18 19.87
C PRO A 590 -11.67 9.48 19.96
N LEU A 591 -11.58 10.38 18.98
CA LEU A 591 -12.35 11.62 18.96
C LEU A 591 -13.84 11.36 18.69
N GLU A 592 -14.16 10.55 17.67
CA GLU A 592 -15.53 10.19 17.31
C GLU A 592 -16.24 9.40 18.41
N GLU A 593 -15.53 8.50 19.10
CA GLU A 593 -16.06 7.80 20.27
C GLU A 593 -16.37 8.77 21.40
N ARG A 594 -15.48 9.75 21.64
CA ARG A 594 -15.69 10.77 22.68
C ARG A 594 -16.84 11.73 22.35
N LEU A 595 -17.10 11.98 21.07
CA LEU A 595 -18.24 12.75 20.58
C LEU A 595 -19.55 11.96 20.63
N GLY A 596 -19.50 10.68 21.00
CA GLY A 596 -20.67 9.82 21.15
C GLY A 596 -21.31 9.40 19.83
N ARG A 597 -20.54 9.33 18.75
CA ARG A 597 -21.07 8.85 17.47
C ARG A 597 -21.43 7.36 17.55
N PRO A 598 -22.65 6.97 17.15
CA PRO A 598 -23.14 5.59 17.29
C PRO A 598 -22.32 4.58 16.48
N GLU A 599 -21.76 4.99 15.34
CA GLU A 599 -20.99 4.13 14.41
C GLU A 599 -19.70 3.59 15.03
N VAL A 600 -19.09 4.32 15.96
CA VAL A 600 -17.85 3.95 16.64
C VAL A 600 -18.01 3.66 18.13
N SER A 601 -19.24 3.75 18.66
CA SER A 601 -19.51 3.54 20.06
C SER A 601 -19.18 2.10 20.50
N GLY A 602 -18.36 1.95 21.56
CA GLY A 602 -17.92 0.65 22.06
C GLY A 602 -16.89 -0.10 21.19
N LEU A 603 -16.47 0.48 20.06
CA LEU A 603 -15.50 -0.13 19.16
C LEU A 603 -14.18 -0.44 19.86
N ALA A 604 -13.62 0.52 20.61
CA ALA A 604 -12.33 0.37 21.26
C ALA A 604 -12.34 -0.63 22.41
N GLU A 605 -13.46 -0.78 23.13
CA GLU A 605 -13.67 -1.79 24.17
C GLU A 605 -13.73 -3.18 23.54
N ARG A 606 -14.53 -3.36 22.48
CA ARG A 606 -14.63 -4.61 21.74
C ARG A 606 -13.29 -4.99 21.09
N ALA A 607 -12.56 -4.04 20.53
CA ALA A 607 -11.24 -4.28 19.95
C ALA A 607 -10.25 -4.85 20.99
N LEU A 608 -10.27 -4.35 22.23
CA LEU A 608 -9.44 -4.90 23.31
C LEU A 608 -9.87 -6.32 23.69
N ALA A 609 -11.17 -6.56 23.83
CA ALA A 609 -11.70 -7.87 24.15
C ALA A 609 -11.33 -8.92 23.07
N LEU A 610 -11.51 -8.57 21.79
CA LEU A 610 -11.09 -9.42 20.66
C LEU A 610 -9.58 -9.68 20.67
N ARG A 611 -8.77 -8.66 20.88
CA ARG A 611 -7.31 -8.83 20.99
C ARG A 611 -6.95 -9.81 22.10
N GLN A 612 -7.54 -9.70 23.27
CA GLN A 612 -7.31 -10.60 24.40
C GLN A 612 -7.80 -12.02 24.11
N GLY A 613 -9.00 -12.16 23.50
CA GLY A 613 -9.55 -13.43 23.10
C GLY A 613 -8.67 -14.17 22.10
N PHE A 614 -8.23 -13.50 21.05
CA PHE A 614 -7.34 -14.09 20.04
C PHE A 614 -5.93 -14.36 20.57
N ASP A 615 -5.39 -13.52 21.45
CA ASP A 615 -4.10 -13.76 22.13
C ASP A 615 -4.18 -15.02 23.00
N ALA A 616 -5.29 -15.26 23.70
CA ALA A 616 -5.54 -16.46 24.47
C ALA A 616 -5.78 -17.70 23.59
N MET A 617 -6.35 -17.54 22.41
CA MET A 617 -6.58 -18.61 21.43
C MET A 617 -5.27 -19.12 20.81
N ARG A 618 -4.35 -18.22 20.43
CA ARG A 618 -3.18 -18.57 19.61
C ARG A 618 -2.31 -19.72 20.13
N PRO A 619 -2.00 -19.84 21.44
CA PRO A 619 -1.21 -20.95 21.95
C PRO A 619 -1.99 -22.28 22.03
N ARG A 620 -3.32 -22.26 21.96
CA ARG A 620 -4.19 -23.41 22.18
C ARG A 620 -4.75 -24.00 20.88
N VAL A 621 -4.85 -23.21 19.84
CA VAL A 621 -5.41 -23.58 18.52
C VAL A 621 -4.29 -23.74 17.52
N ALA A 622 -4.29 -24.82 16.75
CA ALA A 622 -3.26 -25.07 15.73
C ALA A 622 -3.24 -23.96 14.66
N ARG A 623 -2.06 -23.65 14.13
CA ARG A 623 -1.88 -22.57 13.14
C ARG A 623 -2.70 -22.76 11.85
N ASN A 624 -2.88 -24.00 11.43
CA ASN A 624 -3.62 -24.39 10.23
C ASN A 624 -5.12 -24.67 10.47
N ALA A 625 -5.60 -24.45 11.70
CA ALA A 625 -7.01 -24.61 12.00
C ALA A 625 -7.85 -23.55 11.30
N VAL A 626 -9.05 -23.95 10.89
CA VAL A 626 -10.06 -23.03 10.36
C VAL A 626 -10.94 -22.55 11.51
N VAL A 627 -11.02 -21.23 11.68
CA VAL A 627 -11.84 -20.57 12.71
C VAL A 627 -12.95 -19.78 12.05
N GLN A 628 -14.08 -19.61 12.74
CA GLN A 628 -15.16 -18.77 12.26
C GLN A 628 -15.69 -17.87 13.38
N TYR A 629 -15.87 -16.60 13.07
CA TYR A 629 -16.55 -15.60 13.88
C TYR A 629 -17.77 -15.06 13.13
N ASN A 630 -18.59 -14.25 13.80
CA ASN A 630 -19.74 -13.63 13.16
C ASN A 630 -19.31 -12.51 12.21
N THR A 631 -19.64 -12.64 10.93
CA THR A 631 -19.35 -11.65 9.88
C THR A 631 -20.46 -10.61 9.73
N GLU A 632 -21.66 -10.86 10.27
CA GLU A 632 -22.79 -9.93 10.26
C GLU A 632 -22.79 -9.06 11.52
N GLN A 633 -21.78 -8.23 11.68
CA GLN A 633 -21.65 -7.37 12.83
C GLN A 633 -22.03 -5.93 12.48
N PRO A 634 -22.75 -5.19 13.37
CA PRO A 634 -23.03 -3.79 13.12
C PRO A 634 -21.74 -2.96 13.12
N GLY A 635 -21.54 -2.19 12.04
CA GLY A 635 -20.41 -1.29 11.87
C GLY A 635 -19.23 -1.90 11.08
N GLU A 636 -18.75 -1.16 10.12
CA GLU A 636 -17.68 -1.58 9.20
C GLU A 636 -16.34 -1.89 9.90
N PHE A 637 -16.10 -1.32 11.08
CA PHE A 637 -14.84 -1.50 11.80
C PHE A 637 -14.75 -2.81 12.60
N PHE A 638 -15.84 -3.47 12.89
CA PHE A 638 -15.81 -4.62 13.80
C PHE A 638 -15.07 -5.83 13.24
N TYR A 639 -15.32 -6.20 11.99
CA TYR A 639 -14.65 -7.32 11.36
C TYR A 639 -13.15 -7.10 11.16
N LEU A 640 -12.71 -5.83 11.05
CA LEU A 640 -11.30 -5.49 10.83
C LEU A 640 -10.41 -5.97 11.98
N ALA A 641 -10.87 -5.81 13.23
CA ALA A 641 -10.14 -6.31 14.39
C ALA A 641 -10.06 -7.84 14.38
N GLU A 642 -11.12 -8.54 13.99
CA GLU A 642 -11.17 -10.00 13.89
C GLU A 642 -10.24 -10.51 12.80
N VAL A 643 -10.33 -9.97 11.60
CA VAL A 643 -9.44 -10.30 10.47
C VAL A 643 -7.97 -10.10 10.85
N MET A 644 -7.65 -8.97 11.49
CA MET A 644 -6.29 -8.62 11.86
C MET A 644 -5.72 -9.50 12.98
N GLN A 645 -6.55 -9.85 13.97
CA GLN A 645 -6.10 -10.53 15.19
C GLN A 645 -6.18 -12.05 15.11
N ALA A 646 -7.02 -12.61 14.25
CA ALA A 646 -7.26 -14.06 14.20
C ALA A 646 -5.97 -14.87 13.96
N GLY A 647 -5.14 -14.47 12.99
CA GLY A 647 -3.91 -15.20 12.66
C GLY A 647 -4.15 -16.66 12.29
N ARG A 648 -5.35 -16.99 11.80
CA ARG A 648 -5.83 -18.32 11.43
C ARG A 648 -6.59 -18.24 10.10
N GLN A 649 -6.80 -19.39 9.46
CA GLN A 649 -7.70 -19.48 8.32
C GLN A 649 -9.14 -19.24 8.77
N MET A 650 -9.87 -18.43 8.02
CA MET A 650 -11.29 -18.17 8.24
C MET A 650 -12.11 -18.82 7.14
N ALA A 651 -13.26 -19.40 7.47
CA ALA A 651 -14.17 -19.90 6.45
C ALA A 651 -14.79 -18.74 5.67
N LEU A 652 -15.18 -17.69 6.38
CA LEU A 652 -15.66 -16.43 5.83
C LEU A 652 -15.16 -15.27 6.71
N ALA A 653 -14.36 -14.36 6.17
CA ALA A 653 -13.91 -13.20 6.90
C ALA A 653 -14.80 -11.97 6.70
N THR A 654 -15.38 -11.84 5.49
CA THR A 654 -16.22 -10.72 5.09
C THR A 654 -17.31 -11.21 4.15
N PRO A 655 -18.48 -10.55 4.10
CA PRO A 655 -19.46 -10.78 3.04
C PRO A 655 -18.81 -10.66 1.66
N GLY A 656 -19.31 -11.41 0.67
CA GLY A 656 -18.72 -11.45 -0.68
C GLY A 656 -17.45 -12.29 -0.79
N CYS A 657 -17.08 -13.05 0.25
CA CYS A 657 -16.03 -14.09 0.25
C CYS A 657 -14.65 -13.62 -0.21
N GLY A 658 -14.34 -12.34 -0.09
CA GLY A 658 -13.09 -11.81 -0.59
C GLY A 658 -12.89 -12.06 -2.10
N ALA A 659 -13.95 -11.92 -2.91
CA ALA A 659 -13.93 -12.17 -4.36
C ALA A 659 -12.81 -11.39 -5.07
N ALA A 660 -12.53 -10.16 -4.64
CA ALA A 660 -11.42 -9.36 -5.16
C ALA A 660 -10.03 -10.00 -4.93
N PHE A 661 -9.93 -10.98 -4.02
CA PHE A 661 -8.70 -11.68 -3.64
C PHE A 661 -8.70 -13.17 -4.03
N GLY A 662 -9.63 -13.58 -4.90
CA GLY A 662 -9.69 -14.94 -5.43
C GLY A 662 -10.73 -15.86 -4.79
N GLY A 663 -11.70 -15.33 -4.05
CA GLY A 663 -12.85 -16.09 -3.60
C GLY A 663 -13.75 -16.50 -4.79
N ASP A 664 -14.19 -17.76 -4.85
CA ASP A 664 -15.16 -18.21 -5.86
C ASP A 664 -16.57 -17.81 -5.42
N VAL A 665 -17.20 -16.94 -6.20
CA VAL A 665 -18.56 -16.43 -5.90
C VAL A 665 -19.63 -17.54 -5.90
N ARG A 666 -19.42 -18.64 -6.64
CA ARG A 666 -20.38 -19.77 -6.68
C ARG A 666 -20.45 -20.48 -5.34
N ASP A 667 -19.30 -20.67 -4.70
CA ASP A 667 -19.24 -21.34 -3.38
C ASP A 667 -19.58 -20.36 -2.25
N CYS A 668 -19.47 -19.05 -2.52
CA CYS A 668 -19.66 -17.99 -1.55
C CYS A 668 -21.02 -18.05 -0.86
N LYS A 669 -22.09 -18.09 -1.62
CA LYS A 669 -23.46 -18.05 -1.09
C LYS A 669 -23.75 -19.17 -0.10
N ALA A 670 -23.23 -20.37 -0.36
CA ALA A 670 -23.40 -21.51 0.55
C ALA A 670 -22.64 -21.32 1.87
N VAL A 671 -21.41 -20.78 1.78
CA VAL A 671 -20.58 -20.49 2.97
C VAL A 671 -21.19 -19.34 3.78
N GLU A 672 -21.64 -18.26 3.14
CA GLU A 672 -22.32 -17.13 3.79
C GLU A 672 -23.57 -17.58 4.54
N GLN A 673 -24.45 -18.32 3.88
CA GLN A 673 -25.65 -18.86 4.52
C GLN A 673 -25.32 -19.81 5.67
N GLY A 674 -24.26 -20.61 5.51
CA GLY A 674 -23.79 -21.50 6.55
C GLY A 674 -23.25 -20.77 7.78
N VAL A 675 -22.47 -19.70 7.58
CA VAL A 675 -21.95 -18.85 8.66
C VAL A 675 -23.08 -18.06 9.33
N ALA A 676 -23.98 -17.46 8.54
CA ALA A 676 -25.14 -16.74 9.07
C ALA A 676 -26.00 -17.63 9.99
N ARG A 677 -26.21 -18.90 9.62
CA ARG A 677 -26.93 -19.85 10.47
C ARG A 677 -26.29 -20.09 11.83
N LEU A 678 -24.97 -20.07 11.92
CA LEU A 678 -24.26 -20.27 13.19
C LEU A 678 -24.52 -19.13 14.19
N PHE A 679 -24.65 -17.90 13.70
CA PHE A 679 -24.69 -16.70 14.54
C PHE A 679 -26.08 -16.04 14.63
N SER A 680 -27.06 -16.46 13.81
CA SER A 680 -28.41 -15.90 13.84
C SER A 680 -29.31 -16.58 14.89
N MET A 681 -30.31 -15.83 15.34
CA MET A 681 -31.43 -16.36 16.11
C MET A 681 -32.55 -16.81 15.16
N HIS A 682 -32.88 -18.09 15.14
CA HIS A 682 -33.91 -18.67 14.26
C HIS A 682 -35.28 -18.60 14.88
N SER A 683 -36.29 -18.12 14.16
CA SER A 683 -37.70 -18.31 14.50
C SER A 683 -38.02 -19.79 14.46
N SER A 684 -38.84 -20.28 15.39
CA SER A 684 -39.21 -21.71 15.49
C SER A 684 -39.66 -22.30 14.13
N PRO A 685 -39.32 -23.56 13.83
CA PRO A 685 -39.49 -24.14 12.48
C PRO A 685 -40.95 -24.50 12.09
N ASP A 686 -41.96 -24.06 12.82
CA ASP A 686 -43.35 -24.49 12.60
C ASP A 686 -44.19 -23.59 11.67
N LEU A 687 -43.57 -22.64 10.93
CA LEU A 687 -44.29 -21.88 9.92
C LEU A 687 -43.56 -22.00 8.57
N SER A 688 -44.12 -22.86 7.71
CA SER A 688 -43.77 -22.92 6.29
C SER A 688 -43.88 -21.53 5.65
N PRO A 689 -42.92 -21.10 4.82
CA PRO A 689 -43.06 -19.84 4.10
C PRO A 689 -44.00 -20.03 2.91
N GLU A 690 -45.25 -19.69 3.06
CA GLU A 690 -46.08 -19.36 1.89
C GLU A 690 -45.56 -18.04 1.30
N ILE A 691 -45.07 -18.12 0.07
CA ILE A 691 -44.67 -17.00 -0.75
C ILE A 691 -45.97 -16.25 -1.15
N THR A 692 -46.28 -15.18 -0.46
CA THR A 692 -47.26 -14.21 -0.96
C THR A 692 -46.52 -12.92 -1.38
N SER A 693 -46.43 -12.78 -2.67
CA SER A 693 -46.09 -11.51 -3.34
C SER A 693 -47.25 -10.52 -3.15
N SER A 694 -47.09 -9.51 -2.33
CA SER A 694 -47.82 -8.26 -2.52
C SER A 694 -47.21 -7.15 -1.64
N GLY A 695 -46.99 -6.00 -2.24
CA GLY A 695 -46.45 -4.81 -1.59
C GLY A 695 -47.37 -4.26 -0.51
N ALA A 696 -46.77 -3.82 0.59
CA ALA A 696 -47.41 -2.93 1.56
C ALA A 696 -46.35 -2.14 2.34
N SER A 697 -46.70 -0.93 2.56
CA SER A 697 -46.16 0.25 3.21
C SER A 697 -45.45 0.07 4.56
N PRO A 698 -44.51 0.96 4.94
CA PRO A 698 -43.74 0.89 6.19
C PRO A 698 -44.45 1.68 7.30
N ASP A 699 -45.41 1.05 7.98
CA ASP A 699 -45.92 1.52 9.26
C ASP A 699 -46.33 0.33 10.13
N ALA A 700 -45.39 -0.15 10.97
CA ALA A 700 -45.73 -1.09 12.01
C ALA A 700 -44.85 -0.88 13.25
N LYS A 701 -45.25 0.07 14.10
CA LYS A 701 -44.98 0.01 15.54
C LYS A 701 -45.74 -1.22 16.08
N GLY A 702 -45.04 -2.16 16.68
CA GLY A 702 -45.58 -3.30 17.41
C GLY A 702 -45.38 -4.63 16.70
N ARG A 703 -44.14 -5.18 16.73
CA ARG A 703 -43.95 -6.63 16.55
C ARG A 703 -43.50 -7.21 17.87
N ASP A 704 -44.36 -8.03 18.43
CA ASP A 704 -44.03 -8.98 19.46
C ASP A 704 -42.75 -9.71 19.08
N THR A 705 -41.75 -9.66 19.96
CA THR A 705 -40.49 -10.38 19.85
C THR A 705 -40.75 -11.87 20.01
N ALA A 706 -41.08 -12.58 18.95
CA ALA A 706 -40.90 -14.02 18.92
C ALA A 706 -39.40 -14.25 19.18
N GLN A 707 -39.05 -14.66 20.40
CA GLN A 707 -37.68 -14.98 20.80
C GLN A 707 -37.19 -16.13 19.91
N GLY A 708 -36.40 -15.83 18.88
CA GLY A 708 -35.74 -16.85 18.07
C GLY A 708 -34.81 -17.71 18.93
N ARG A 709 -34.60 -18.94 18.56
CA ARG A 709 -33.67 -19.88 19.20
C ARG A 709 -32.34 -19.93 18.47
N ALA A 710 -31.23 -19.86 19.20
CA ALA A 710 -29.90 -20.17 18.65
C ALA A 710 -29.73 -21.69 18.38
N LEU A 711 -28.77 -22.04 17.52
CA LEU A 711 -28.43 -23.44 17.30
C LEU A 711 -27.93 -24.11 18.58
N SER A 712 -28.34 -25.39 18.79
CA SER A 712 -27.75 -26.25 19.80
C SER A 712 -26.33 -26.69 19.45
N ALA A 713 -25.59 -27.28 20.40
CA ALA A 713 -24.25 -27.80 20.14
C ALA A 713 -24.21 -28.85 19.02
N ALA A 714 -25.22 -29.69 18.90
CA ALA A 714 -25.29 -30.73 17.87
C ALA A 714 -25.49 -30.11 16.46
N GLU A 715 -26.42 -29.16 16.35
CA GLU A 715 -26.70 -28.45 15.11
C GLU A 715 -25.49 -27.60 14.67
N ALA A 716 -24.82 -26.95 15.64
CA ALA A 716 -23.61 -26.19 15.35
C ALA A 716 -22.45 -27.05 14.85
N ARG A 717 -22.25 -28.25 15.43
CA ARG A 717 -21.26 -29.23 14.94
C ARG A 717 -21.54 -29.71 13.53
N ASP A 718 -22.80 -30.04 13.23
CA ASP A 718 -23.21 -30.42 11.88
C ASP A 718 -22.88 -29.30 10.89
N GLN A 719 -23.18 -28.04 11.26
CA GLN A 719 -22.87 -26.91 10.44
C GLN A 719 -21.34 -26.63 10.30
N CYS A 720 -20.57 -26.79 11.38
CA CYS A 720 -19.12 -26.76 11.32
C CYS A 720 -18.54 -27.83 10.39
N GLY A 721 -19.10 -29.05 10.44
CA GLY A 721 -18.68 -30.12 9.55
C GLY A 721 -18.91 -29.77 8.08
N ARG A 722 -20.05 -29.18 7.75
CA ARG A 722 -20.36 -28.71 6.37
C ARG A 722 -19.43 -27.61 5.89
N LEU A 723 -19.01 -26.73 6.78
CA LEU A 723 -18.10 -25.60 6.49
C LEU A 723 -16.61 -25.95 6.63
N ALA A 724 -16.31 -27.20 7.06
CA ALA A 724 -14.95 -27.61 7.44
C ALA A 724 -14.28 -26.66 8.46
N VAL A 725 -15.07 -26.11 9.41
CA VAL A 725 -14.63 -25.24 10.49
C VAL A 725 -14.28 -26.08 11.72
N SER A 726 -13.13 -25.81 12.32
CA SER A 726 -12.68 -26.52 13.52
C SER A 726 -13.08 -25.80 14.81
N TYR A 727 -13.08 -24.47 14.80
CA TYR A 727 -13.36 -23.66 15.98
C TYR A 727 -14.29 -22.49 15.66
N LEU A 728 -15.18 -22.19 16.61
CA LEU A 728 -16.04 -21.01 16.58
C LEU A 728 -15.54 -19.98 17.59
N VAL A 729 -15.57 -18.72 17.20
CA VAL A 729 -15.26 -17.58 18.07
C VAL A 729 -16.56 -16.80 18.28
N ALA A 730 -17.05 -16.81 19.49
CA ALA A 730 -18.23 -16.05 19.90
C ALA A 730 -17.84 -14.90 20.83
N THR A 731 -18.51 -13.79 20.68
CA THR A 731 -18.32 -12.60 21.50
C THR A 731 -19.61 -12.23 22.25
N ARG A 732 -19.50 -11.47 23.35
CA ARG A 732 -20.69 -11.00 24.10
C ARG A 732 -21.63 -10.10 23.27
N TRP A 733 -21.17 -9.62 22.12
CA TRP A 733 -21.96 -8.79 21.20
C TRP A 733 -22.74 -9.62 20.16
N ASP A 734 -22.52 -10.94 20.11
CA ASP A 734 -23.25 -11.82 19.21
C ASP A 734 -24.62 -12.15 19.80
N ALA A 735 -25.66 -12.15 18.97
CA ALA A 735 -27.03 -12.44 19.41
C ALA A 735 -27.15 -13.80 20.11
N VAL A 736 -26.41 -14.80 19.66
CA VAL A 736 -26.37 -16.16 20.21
C VAL A 736 -25.82 -16.22 21.65
N TRP A 737 -25.11 -15.18 22.11
CA TRP A 737 -24.58 -15.10 23.48
C TRP A 737 -25.68 -14.96 24.53
N SER A 738 -26.84 -14.39 24.17
CA SER A 738 -27.95 -14.15 25.07
C SER A 738 -28.79 -15.41 25.35
N ASP A 739 -28.69 -16.47 24.52
CA ASP A 739 -29.43 -17.73 24.73
C ASP A 739 -28.56 -18.71 25.53
N PRO A 740 -28.92 -19.06 26.79
CA PRO A 740 -28.15 -20.01 27.61
C PRO A 740 -28.11 -21.44 27.06
N ARG A 741 -28.99 -21.79 26.11
CA ARG A 741 -29.02 -23.08 25.45
C ARG A 741 -28.23 -23.12 24.14
N ALA A 742 -27.73 -21.97 23.69
CA ALA A 742 -26.94 -21.87 22.48
C ALA A 742 -25.63 -22.67 22.55
N TRP A 743 -25.10 -23.00 21.38
CA TRP A 743 -23.82 -23.68 21.22
C TRP A 743 -22.69 -22.93 21.96
N VAL A 744 -22.78 -21.60 22.09
CA VAL A 744 -21.82 -20.75 22.80
C VAL A 744 -21.56 -21.25 24.22
N TRP A 745 -22.58 -21.78 24.91
CA TRP A 745 -22.52 -22.24 26.31
C TRP A 745 -22.35 -23.74 26.45
N THR A 746 -22.68 -24.49 25.41
CA THR A 746 -22.79 -25.95 25.45
C THR A 746 -21.65 -26.66 24.72
N LEU A 747 -20.92 -26.01 23.82
CA LEU A 747 -19.68 -26.54 23.22
C LEU A 747 -18.48 -26.41 24.19
N PRO A 748 -17.47 -27.31 24.08
CA PRO A 748 -16.26 -27.22 24.88
C PRO A 748 -15.49 -25.93 24.58
N ALA A 749 -15.22 -25.10 25.59
CA ALA A 749 -14.42 -23.91 25.45
C ALA A 749 -12.92 -24.26 25.51
N VAL A 750 -12.18 -23.88 24.47
CA VAL A 750 -10.72 -23.95 24.40
C VAL A 750 -10.10 -22.73 25.07
N SER A 751 -10.77 -21.58 24.95
CA SER A 751 -10.39 -20.34 25.58
C SER A 751 -11.64 -19.53 25.93
N ASP A 752 -11.65 -18.94 27.09
CA ASP A 752 -12.73 -18.06 27.60
C ASP A 752 -12.09 -16.88 28.33
N THR A 753 -12.39 -15.67 27.91
CA THR A 753 -11.92 -14.41 28.53
C THR A 753 -13.05 -13.65 29.22
N GLY A 754 -14.25 -14.24 29.31
CA GLY A 754 -15.45 -13.61 29.82
C GLY A 754 -16.21 -12.81 28.77
N GLU A 755 -15.55 -12.26 27.78
CA GLU A 755 -16.14 -11.49 26.68
C GLU A 755 -16.03 -12.16 25.32
N VAL A 756 -15.05 -13.06 25.16
CA VAL A 756 -14.78 -13.83 23.94
C VAL A 756 -14.56 -15.27 24.32
N ARG A 757 -15.30 -16.17 23.69
CA ARG A 757 -15.16 -17.61 23.84
C ARG A 757 -14.71 -18.25 22.52
N VAL A 758 -13.70 -19.09 22.60
CA VAL A 758 -13.25 -19.93 21.49
C VAL A 758 -13.65 -21.37 21.80
N LEU A 759 -14.45 -21.95 20.93
CA LEU A 759 -15.17 -23.21 21.17
C LEU A 759 -14.73 -24.26 20.16
N ASP A 760 -14.46 -25.47 20.63
CA ASP A 760 -14.10 -26.60 19.78
C ASP A 760 -15.35 -27.19 19.16
N CYS A 761 -15.45 -27.09 17.85
CA CYS A 761 -16.57 -27.59 17.06
C CYS A 761 -16.36 -29.04 16.58
N ALA A 762 -15.12 -29.54 16.59
CA ALA A 762 -14.74 -30.87 16.13
C ALA A 762 -14.71 -31.90 17.25
N ALA A 763 -14.64 -31.49 18.52
CA ALA A 763 -14.59 -32.42 19.63
C ALA A 763 -15.86 -33.27 19.74
N PRO A 764 -15.77 -34.60 19.93
CA PRO A 764 -16.93 -35.44 20.19
C PRO A 764 -17.61 -34.98 21.48
N THR A 765 -18.95 -35.17 21.54
CA THR A 765 -19.70 -34.98 22.81
C THR A 765 -19.18 -35.99 23.83
N ARG A 766 -18.62 -35.50 24.93
CA ARG A 766 -18.35 -36.34 26.12
C ARG A 766 -19.65 -36.75 26.79
#